data_735c5c4e34e198e1e4a51a908595f6f2
#
_entry.id   735c5c4e34e198e1e4a51a908595f6f2
#
_cell.length_a   1.000
_cell.length_b   1.000
_cell.length_c   1.000
_cell.angle_alpha   90.00
_cell.angle_beta   90.00
_cell.angle_gamma   90.00
#
_symmetry.space_group_name_H-M   'P 1'
#
loop_
_entity.id
_entity.type
_entity.pdbx_description
1 polymer ?
#
loop_
_entity_poly.entity_id
_entity_poly.type
_entity_poly.pdbx_seq_one_letter_code
_entity_poly.pdbx_strand_id
1 'polypeptide(L)'
;MAAYISKKSSWLRWVVSFLPAAGIAALLCTLLAGPRLGPFYDFLLRKRPAPEISPELLIIDSTVPGQELGDGILEPGAAASLLYTMTELGAGALVIQVPILGLSAGGTEGEAEILNRFDEEFSLLSRNIRNLFDGIRTGSVAPSESARYVGELVELSDKGKERLVSSLVRRDEEGIDAMEKAALVFGHVLRPGDLRVQLIRAGLGGRPGALVEKGWYSRAQPDSDGVLRRVAPVLTVPELSEGEAGEKRLEHIVYGALKTRYRYSETENDNPPGSRAGPVLAMRAGPNGADRIIPLDRNGMILFEVPHGGEDFRRICIADFLAYDEADKNLRRLLLEGEALGIFRGIEGEKHPGFQGDYALSLRDDLGSSPDGHDSRKRWIEARNGYFKSLEEFLYGQTEMILTGEYESLIDSEDLGNAELVRMIGMRDSLTRAFIVLRAKYNEVVGLRNKLQSALSFSFCVLGKGTAAASPVPAPALFQDFPEYVTRYIKSAFRYDNPTDTEVSLLLANSLLTGRVVRPGNDRNLLLAALLSALFICFLIKSLGPAPALGVGTLLSALAAAGFSLSFILSGIWLSPLVPAAAAWAGVLVSFAWALIAKGRYARRFRLAFGPFVSRPCLRAVIHAGRPLPSQSVTVRTAVAAVKNADLSNPWESPGPFAKAVLVFHEKAADLFRKAGATITGLEGDMITVCFSSPLERVFLGGRDRVTPFEDNIHALAVPAMRAVDAVSEIAKRPECASWQFGLDLGKCTFAWTPVSGYFALGIPVQRARLLSRMAGRYKARVVISSAINEALPDLAVKKLGTLNDGSKSGGMAFYGLPTGISR
;
A
#
# COMPACT_ATOMS: atom_id res chain seq x y z
N MET A 1 49.57 10.46 22.93
CA MET A 1 49.43 10.55 21.48
C MET A 1 48.78 9.29 20.86
N ALA A 2 49.20 8.08 21.18
CA ALA A 2 48.62 6.82 20.67
C ALA A 2 47.15 6.64 21.01
N ALA A 3 46.66 7.05 22.19
CA ALA A 3 45.24 6.98 22.57
C ALA A 3 44.36 7.98 21.79
N TYR A 4 44.92 9.12 21.38
CA TYR A 4 44.21 10.14 20.57
C TYR A 4 44.07 9.71 19.11
N ILE A 5 45.09 9.04 18.56
CA ILE A 5 45.06 8.47 17.20
C ILE A 5 44.05 7.31 17.12
N SER A 6 43.98 6.50 18.20
CA SER A 6 43.00 5.38 18.29
C SER A 6 41.57 5.87 18.29
N LYS A 7 41.23 6.98 18.98
CA LYS A 7 39.88 7.56 19.01
C LYS A 7 39.49 8.17 17.64
N LYS A 8 40.42 8.87 16.97
CA LYS A 8 40.18 9.48 15.64
C LYS A 8 39.94 8.38 14.57
N SER A 9 40.64 7.25 14.67
CA SER A 9 40.44 6.10 13.77
C SER A 9 39.10 5.41 14.01
N SER A 10 38.53 5.46 15.21
CA SER A 10 37.24 4.82 15.53
C SER A 10 36.09 5.60 14.91
N TRP A 11 36.13 6.93 14.92
CA TRP A 11 35.12 7.78 14.30
C TRP A 11 35.12 7.66 12.76
N LEU A 12 36.32 7.69 12.17
CA LEU A 12 36.47 7.54 10.72
C LEU A 12 35.94 6.18 10.22
N ARG A 13 36.19 5.12 11.01
CA ARG A 13 35.63 3.77 10.70
C ARG A 13 34.12 3.73 10.79
N TRP A 14 33.52 4.51 11.69
CA TRP A 14 32.07 4.61 11.80
C TRP A 14 31.45 5.34 10.60
N VAL A 15 32.01 6.47 10.20
CA VAL A 15 31.59 7.22 9.02
C VAL A 15 31.69 6.37 7.74
N VAL A 16 32.80 5.65 7.57
CA VAL A 16 32.99 4.76 6.38
C VAL A 16 32.05 3.58 6.38
N SER A 17 31.59 3.08 7.52
CA SER A 17 30.55 2.02 7.56
C SER A 17 29.15 2.56 7.36
N PHE A 18 28.86 3.79 7.75
CA PHE A 18 27.58 4.44 7.60
C PHE A 18 27.29 4.88 6.16
N LEU A 19 28.28 5.41 5.45
CA LEU A 19 28.09 5.90 4.07
C LEU A 19 27.47 4.88 3.11
N PRO A 20 27.90 3.61 3.05
CA PRO A 20 27.24 2.61 2.21
C PRO A 20 25.81 2.31 2.64
N ALA A 21 25.55 2.26 3.95
CA ALA A 21 24.17 2.04 4.46
C ALA A 21 23.26 3.22 4.11
N ALA A 22 23.75 4.45 4.24
CA ALA A 22 23.03 5.66 3.82
C ALA A 22 22.79 5.70 2.31
N GLY A 23 23.77 5.31 1.50
CA GLY A 23 23.63 5.22 0.05
C GLY A 23 22.58 4.17 -0.37
N ILE A 24 22.58 3.00 0.25
CA ILE A 24 21.57 1.97 0.02
C ILE A 24 20.20 2.44 0.50
N ALA A 25 20.08 3.08 1.65
CA ALA A 25 18.84 3.65 2.16
C ALA A 25 18.28 4.71 1.21
N ALA A 26 19.12 5.61 0.69
CA ALA A 26 18.72 6.59 -0.32
C ALA A 26 18.26 5.92 -1.62
N LEU A 27 18.98 4.90 -2.11
CA LEU A 27 18.59 4.13 -3.28
C LEU A 27 17.27 3.39 -3.06
N LEU A 28 17.06 2.78 -1.91
CA LEU A 28 15.79 2.14 -1.56
C LEU A 28 14.65 3.16 -1.49
N CYS A 29 14.90 4.35 -0.96
CA CYS A 29 13.91 5.44 -0.99
C CYS A 29 13.54 5.83 -2.42
N THR A 30 14.50 5.95 -3.35
CA THR A 30 14.19 6.28 -4.75
C THR A 30 13.47 5.15 -5.47
N LEU A 31 13.80 3.90 -5.20
CA LEU A 31 13.21 2.73 -5.84
C LEU A 31 11.84 2.35 -5.26
N LEU A 32 11.66 2.50 -3.93
CA LEU A 32 10.47 2.05 -3.21
C LEU A 32 9.53 3.20 -2.83
N ALA A 33 10.00 4.45 -2.85
CA ALA A 33 9.19 5.63 -2.51
C ALA A 33 8.31 6.12 -3.68
N GLY A 34 8.36 5.46 -4.82
CA GLY A 34 7.38 5.70 -5.88
C GLY A 34 5.96 5.42 -5.34
N PRO A 35 4.90 5.96 -5.98
CA PRO A 35 3.51 5.80 -5.56
C PRO A 35 2.98 4.36 -5.75
N ARG A 36 3.82 3.36 -5.55
CA ARG A 36 3.44 1.95 -5.60
C ARG A 36 2.67 1.61 -4.33
N LEU A 37 1.40 1.99 -4.37
CA LEU A 37 0.41 1.46 -3.46
C LEU A 37 0.26 -0.02 -3.84
N GLY A 38 0.58 -0.92 -2.97
CA GLY A 38 0.55 -2.36 -3.22
C GLY A 38 -0.36 -3.08 -2.22
N PRO A 39 -0.44 -4.40 -2.28
CA PRO A 39 -1.30 -5.20 -1.40
C PRO A 39 -1.12 -4.92 0.08
N PHE A 40 0.09 -4.52 0.48
CA PHE A 40 0.38 -4.15 1.87
C PHE A 40 -0.31 -2.84 2.29
N TYR A 41 -0.42 -1.86 1.39
CA TYR A 41 -1.21 -0.64 1.62
C TYR A 41 -2.68 -1.00 1.83
N ASP A 42 -3.25 -1.82 0.95
CA ASP A 42 -4.66 -2.25 1.03
C ASP A 42 -4.96 -3.00 2.32
N PHE A 43 -4.03 -3.89 2.75
CA PHE A 43 -4.13 -4.58 4.03
C PHE A 43 -4.18 -3.61 5.21
N LEU A 44 -3.29 -2.62 5.24
CA LEU A 44 -3.27 -1.62 6.30
C LEU A 44 -4.48 -0.68 6.24
N LEU A 45 -4.92 -0.30 5.03
CA LEU A 45 -6.10 0.53 4.84
C LEU A 45 -7.35 -0.13 5.43
N ARG A 46 -7.52 -1.45 5.24
CA ARG A 46 -8.62 -2.23 5.84
C ARG A 46 -8.57 -2.34 7.37
N LYS A 47 -7.41 -2.11 7.99
CA LYS A 47 -7.28 -2.10 9.46
C LYS A 47 -7.54 -0.73 10.07
N ARG A 48 -7.72 0.28 9.26
CA ARG A 48 -8.13 1.60 9.73
C ARG A 48 -9.60 1.59 10.15
N PRO A 49 -9.99 2.46 11.10
CA PRO A 49 -11.41 2.72 11.37
C PRO A 49 -12.11 3.15 10.08
N ALA A 50 -13.25 2.55 9.79
CA ALA A 50 -14.05 2.92 8.62
C ALA A 50 -14.32 4.44 8.61
N PRO A 51 -14.23 5.12 7.44
CA PRO A 51 -14.59 6.53 7.36
C PRO A 51 -16.09 6.68 7.65
N GLU A 52 -16.44 7.74 8.37
CA GLU A 52 -17.84 8.12 8.53
C GLU A 52 -18.42 8.46 7.15
N ILE A 53 -19.63 8.00 6.89
CA ILE A 53 -20.35 8.32 5.67
C ILE A 53 -21.09 9.64 5.89
N SER A 54 -20.91 10.56 4.94
CA SER A 54 -21.64 11.81 4.98
C SER A 54 -23.14 11.55 4.89
N PRO A 55 -23.96 12.07 5.81
CA PRO A 55 -25.41 11.89 5.78
C PRO A 55 -26.06 12.54 4.53
N GLU A 56 -25.34 13.42 3.86
CA GLU A 56 -25.79 14.08 2.63
C GLU A 56 -25.72 13.17 1.40
N LEU A 57 -24.94 12.06 1.45
CA LEU A 57 -24.78 11.16 0.32
C LEU A 57 -25.95 10.21 0.18
N LEU A 58 -26.45 10.12 -1.05
CA LEU A 58 -27.54 9.22 -1.43
C LEU A 58 -27.26 8.54 -2.77
N ILE A 59 -27.40 7.22 -2.82
CA ILE A 59 -27.40 6.46 -4.07
C ILE A 59 -28.84 6.38 -4.58
N ILE A 60 -29.03 6.72 -5.84
CA ILE A 60 -30.25 6.37 -6.58
C ILE A 60 -29.89 5.16 -7.43
N ASP A 61 -30.36 4.00 -7.01
CA ASP A 61 -30.09 2.74 -7.71
C ASP A 61 -30.94 2.65 -8.97
N SER A 62 -30.29 2.56 -10.10
CA SER A 62 -30.93 2.44 -11.41
C SER A 62 -31.48 1.03 -11.68
N THR A 63 -31.21 0.03 -10.82
CA THR A 63 -31.73 -1.33 -10.98
C THR A 63 -33.16 -1.42 -10.47
N VAL A 64 -34.08 -1.84 -11.32
CA VAL A 64 -35.46 -2.07 -10.94
C VAL A 64 -35.64 -3.57 -10.60
N PRO A 65 -36.03 -3.93 -9.36
CA PRO A 65 -36.23 -5.34 -9.00
C PRO A 65 -37.26 -6.00 -9.90
N GLY A 66 -36.88 -7.07 -10.57
CA GLY A 66 -37.82 -7.87 -11.43
C GLY A 66 -37.94 -7.41 -12.89
N GLN A 67 -37.32 -6.33 -13.27
CA GLN A 67 -37.06 -5.99 -14.66
C GLN A 67 -35.56 -6.11 -14.91
N GLU A 68 -35.17 -7.06 -15.76
CA GLU A 68 -33.89 -7.01 -16.44
C GLU A 68 -33.95 -5.84 -17.46
N LEU A 69 -34.07 -4.61 -16.97
CA LEU A 69 -33.80 -3.43 -17.80
C LEU A 69 -32.36 -3.56 -18.28
N GLY A 70 -32.22 -3.87 -19.56
CA GLY A 70 -30.91 -4.04 -20.16
C GLY A 70 -29.99 -2.86 -19.78
N ASP A 71 -28.86 -3.17 -19.21
CA ASP A 71 -27.73 -2.27 -18.91
C ASP A 71 -27.98 -0.99 -18.11
N GLY A 72 -29.11 -0.80 -17.42
CA GLY A 72 -29.39 0.38 -16.59
C GLY A 72 -29.51 1.67 -17.42
N ILE A 73 -30.08 1.59 -18.58
CA ILE A 73 -30.36 2.74 -19.46
C ILE A 73 -31.60 3.49 -18.95
N LEU A 74 -31.52 4.81 -18.89
CA LEU A 74 -32.61 5.66 -18.47
C LEU A 74 -33.22 6.36 -19.70
N GLU A 75 -34.54 6.33 -19.84
CA GLU A 75 -35.25 7.10 -20.86
C GLU A 75 -35.23 8.60 -20.55
N PRO A 76 -35.14 9.49 -21.57
CA PRO A 76 -35.13 10.93 -21.34
C PRO A 76 -36.40 11.45 -20.62
N GLY A 77 -37.57 10.90 -20.90
CA GLY A 77 -38.79 11.26 -20.19
C GLY A 77 -38.79 10.88 -18.72
N ALA A 78 -38.31 9.67 -18.39
CA ALA A 78 -38.10 9.24 -17.00
C ALA A 78 -37.05 10.07 -16.28
N ALA A 79 -35.96 10.46 -16.99
CA ALA A 79 -34.96 11.38 -16.46
C ALA A 79 -35.55 12.77 -16.15
N ALA A 80 -36.44 13.29 -17.01
CA ALA A 80 -37.12 14.55 -16.77
C ALA A 80 -38.00 14.47 -15.52
N SER A 81 -38.79 13.41 -15.41
CA SER A 81 -39.66 13.19 -14.24
C SER A 81 -38.87 13.06 -12.94
N LEU A 82 -37.76 12.31 -12.97
CA LEU A 82 -36.82 12.22 -11.86
C LEU A 82 -36.31 13.61 -11.43
N LEU A 83 -35.86 14.44 -12.38
CA LEU A 83 -35.31 15.77 -12.12
C LEU A 83 -36.37 16.74 -11.55
N TYR A 84 -37.59 16.70 -12.06
CA TYR A 84 -38.70 17.49 -11.49
C TYR A 84 -39.03 17.04 -10.08
N THR A 85 -39.13 15.73 -9.82
CA THR A 85 -39.34 15.20 -8.47
C THR A 85 -38.22 15.60 -7.50
N MET A 86 -36.96 15.48 -7.93
CA MET A 86 -35.82 15.91 -7.12
C MET A 86 -35.84 17.42 -6.84
N THR A 87 -36.29 18.22 -7.80
CA THR A 87 -36.45 19.67 -7.64
C THR A 87 -37.54 19.99 -6.63
N GLU A 88 -38.71 19.33 -6.74
CA GLU A 88 -39.85 19.47 -5.84
C GLU A 88 -39.48 19.15 -4.40
N LEU A 89 -38.72 18.02 -4.19
CA LEU A 89 -38.38 17.49 -2.88
C LEU A 89 -37.06 18.01 -2.28
N GLY A 90 -36.41 18.95 -2.97
CA GLY A 90 -35.29 19.72 -2.43
C GLY A 90 -33.94 18.97 -2.44
N ALA A 91 -33.68 18.08 -3.38
CA ALA A 91 -32.39 17.50 -3.59
C ALA A 91 -31.33 18.57 -3.92
N GLY A 92 -30.11 18.38 -3.42
CA GLY A 92 -29.04 19.39 -3.52
C GLY A 92 -28.24 19.33 -4.81
N ALA A 93 -27.91 18.13 -5.29
CA ALA A 93 -27.17 17.91 -6.53
C ALA A 93 -27.38 16.47 -7.03
N LEU A 94 -27.23 16.27 -8.33
CA LEU A 94 -27.31 14.97 -8.98
C LEU A 94 -26.13 14.75 -9.92
N VAL A 95 -25.45 13.62 -9.75
CA VAL A 95 -24.48 13.07 -10.69
C VAL A 95 -25.06 11.86 -11.37
N ILE A 96 -25.17 11.88 -12.71
CA ILE A 96 -25.75 10.79 -13.50
C ILE A 96 -24.61 9.94 -14.06
N GLN A 97 -24.54 8.68 -13.65
CA GLN A 97 -23.54 7.69 -14.09
C GLN A 97 -24.14 6.61 -15.02
N VAL A 98 -25.41 6.73 -15.36
CA VAL A 98 -26.11 5.82 -16.28
C VAL A 98 -26.26 6.47 -17.64
N PRO A 99 -26.20 5.68 -18.74
CA PRO A 99 -26.49 6.20 -20.07
C PRO A 99 -27.96 6.59 -20.17
N ILE A 100 -28.22 7.75 -20.80
CA ILE A 100 -29.57 8.20 -21.13
C ILE A 100 -29.71 8.01 -22.64
N LEU A 101 -30.54 7.10 -23.07
CA LEU A 101 -30.74 6.77 -24.48
C LEU A 101 -32.20 6.97 -24.87
N GLY A 102 -32.43 7.67 -25.99
CA GLY A 102 -33.76 7.99 -26.49
C GLY A 102 -34.50 6.84 -27.21
N LEU A 103 -33.89 5.73 -27.48
CA LEU A 103 -34.46 4.60 -28.20
C LEU A 103 -34.42 3.33 -27.37
N SER A 104 -34.82 3.33 -26.11
CA SER A 104 -34.93 2.07 -25.40
C SER A 104 -36.36 1.54 -25.48
N ALA A 105 -36.51 0.46 -26.20
CA ALA A 105 -37.67 -0.41 -26.10
C ALA A 105 -37.70 -1.04 -24.70
N GLY A 106 -38.41 -0.48 -23.76
CA GLY A 106 -38.47 -1.03 -22.42
C GLY A 106 -39.35 -0.35 -21.40
N GLY A 107 -40.02 0.71 -21.74
CA GLY A 107 -41.03 1.30 -20.85
C GLY A 107 -42.41 0.66 -21.11
N THR A 108 -43.04 0.05 -20.08
CA THR A 108 -44.34 -0.64 -20.19
C THR A 108 -45.46 0.19 -20.78
N GLU A 109 -45.51 1.50 -20.48
CA GLU A 109 -46.51 2.41 -21.10
C GLU A 109 -46.17 2.77 -22.55
N GLY A 110 -44.88 3.00 -22.85
CA GLY A 110 -44.47 3.30 -24.21
C GLY A 110 -44.61 2.14 -25.15
N GLU A 111 -44.34 0.93 -24.70
CA GLU A 111 -44.58 -0.31 -25.46
C GLU A 111 -46.06 -0.52 -25.71
N ALA A 112 -46.94 -0.32 -24.72
CA ALA A 112 -48.35 -0.45 -24.88
C ALA A 112 -48.93 0.56 -25.90
N GLU A 113 -48.47 1.82 -25.89
CA GLU A 113 -48.89 2.83 -26.86
C GLU A 113 -48.38 2.54 -28.26
N ILE A 114 -47.09 2.10 -28.37
CA ILE A 114 -46.51 1.69 -29.67
C ILE A 114 -47.25 0.45 -30.20
N LEU A 115 -47.50 -0.55 -29.35
CA LEU A 115 -48.22 -1.77 -29.72
C LEU A 115 -49.66 -1.42 -30.13
N ASN A 116 -50.34 -0.53 -29.42
CA ASN A 116 -51.69 -0.08 -29.80
C ASN A 116 -51.68 0.61 -31.17
N ARG A 117 -50.79 1.52 -31.41
CA ARG A 117 -50.62 2.19 -32.72
C ARG A 117 -50.22 1.21 -33.81
N PHE A 118 -49.35 0.26 -33.50
CA PHE A 118 -48.99 -0.83 -34.41
C PHE A 118 -50.19 -1.70 -34.72
N ASP A 119 -50.99 -2.09 -33.73
CA ASP A 119 -52.22 -2.88 -33.89
C ASP A 119 -53.27 -2.11 -34.67
N GLU A 120 -53.41 -0.77 -34.47
CA GLU A 120 -54.32 0.06 -35.26
C GLU A 120 -53.90 0.11 -36.74
N GLU A 121 -52.64 0.39 -37.06
CA GLU A 121 -52.13 0.41 -38.42
C GLU A 121 -52.21 -0.97 -39.08
N PHE A 122 -51.83 -2.04 -38.35
CA PHE A 122 -51.97 -3.42 -38.85
C PHE A 122 -53.39 -3.88 -39.04
N SER A 123 -54.30 -3.50 -38.16
CA SER A 123 -55.72 -3.82 -38.29
C SER A 123 -56.34 -3.09 -39.48
N LEU A 124 -55.93 -1.86 -39.75
CA LEU A 124 -56.37 -1.08 -40.92
C LEU A 124 -55.83 -1.69 -42.22
N LEU A 125 -54.53 -2.07 -42.24
CA LEU A 125 -53.93 -2.78 -43.35
C LEU A 125 -54.60 -4.14 -43.62
N SER A 126 -54.83 -4.93 -42.57
CA SER A 126 -55.51 -6.21 -42.66
C SER A 126 -56.94 -6.07 -43.17
N ARG A 127 -57.67 -5.01 -42.78
CA ARG A 127 -58.99 -4.71 -43.26
C ARG A 127 -58.99 -4.36 -44.77
N ASN A 128 -58.04 -3.51 -45.18
CA ASN A 128 -57.88 -3.13 -46.58
C ASN A 128 -57.51 -4.32 -47.46
N ILE A 129 -56.64 -5.22 -47.00
CA ILE A 129 -56.29 -6.47 -47.69
C ILE A 129 -57.57 -7.36 -47.86
N ARG A 130 -58.36 -7.56 -46.78
CA ARG A 130 -59.62 -8.35 -46.86
C ARG A 130 -60.55 -7.68 -47.82
N ASN A 131 -60.77 -6.39 -47.77
CA ASN A 131 -61.68 -5.67 -48.67
C ASN A 131 -61.23 -5.82 -50.14
N LEU A 132 -59.93 -5.81 -50.43
CA LEU A 132 -59.40 -6.07 -51.76
C LEU A 132 -59.70 -7.52 -52.21
N PHE A 133 -59.50 -8.52 -51.39
CA PHE A 133 -59.74 -9.89 -51.72
C PHE A 133 -61.28 -10.15 -51.87
N ASP A 134 -62.11 -9.57 -51.04
CA ASP A 134 -63.60 -9.64 -51.18
C ASP A 134 -64.07 -8.92 -52.46
N GLY A 135 -63.47 -7.79 -52.80
CA GLY A 135 -63.73 -7.07 -54.04
C GLY A 135 -63.42 -7.89 -55.31
N ILE A 136 -62.29 -8.62 -55.26
CA ILE A 136 -61.85 -9.53 -56.35
C ILE A 136 -62.88 -10.71 -56.42
N ARG A 137 -63.26 -11.29 -55.25
CA ARG A 137 -64.15 -12.43 -55.18
C ARG A 137 -65.59 -12.11 -55.65
N THR A 138 -66.01 -10.90 -55.32
CA THR A 138 -67.39 -10.42 -55.76
C THR A 138 -67.39 -9.84 -57.15
N GLY A 139 -66.28 -9.74 -57.87
CA GLY A 139 -66.14 -9.16 -59.20
C GLY A 139 -66.24 -7.63 -59.23
N SER A 140 -66.27 -6.96 -58.10
CA SER A 140 -66.22 -5.47 -58.03
C SER A 140 -64.87 -4.89 -58.34
N VAL A 141 -63.76 -5.70 -58.26
CA VAL A 141 -62.39 -5.38 -58.64
C VAL A 141 -61.98 -6.36 -59.73
N ALA A 142 -61.63 -5.85 -60.89
CA ALA A 142 -61.14 -6.71 -61.99
C ALA A 142 -59.71 -7.23 -61.62
N PRO A 143 -59.38 -8.53 -61.95
CA PRO A 143 -58.10 -9.11 -61.70
C PRO A 143 -56.92 -8.31 -62.30
N SER A 144 -57.14 -7.59 -63.42
CA SER A 144 -56.20 -6.71 -64.10
C SER A 144 -55.91 -5.45 -63.32
N GLU A 145 -56.77 -5.04 -62.39
CA GLU A 145 -56.61 -3.85 -61.55
C GLU A 145 -55.99 -4.21 -60.15
N SER A 146 -55.96 -5.52 -59.85
CA SER A 146 -55.41 -5.99 -58.55
C SER A 146 -53.97 -5.51 -58.30
N ALA A 147 -53.14 -5.43 -59.31
CA ALA A 147 -51.74 -4.90 -59.20
C ALA A 147 -51.69 -3.43 -58.73
N ARG A 148 -52.66 -2.60 -59.19
CA ARG A 148 -52.77 -1.23 -58.72
C ARG A 148 -53.18 -1.12 -57.30
N TYR A 149 -54.18 -1.91 -56.84
CA TYR A 149 -54.59 -1.92 -55.44
C TYR A 149 -53.54 -2.50 -54.49
N VAL A 150 -52.72 -3.49 -54.94
CA VAL A 150 -51.55 -3.99 -54.18
C VAL A 150 -50.50 -2.86 -54.04
N GLY A 151 -50.29 -2.09 -55.13
CA GLY A 151 -49.40 -0.92 -55.06
C GLY A 151 -49.89 0.12 -54.03
N GLU A 152 -51.19 0.40 -54.01
CA GLU A 152 -51.79 1.33 -53.02
C GLU A 152 -51.69 0.79 -51.58
N LEU A 153 -51.83 -0.56 -51.39
CA LEU A 153 -51.61 -1.17 -50.07
C LEU A 153 -50.16 -1.11 -49.60
N VAL A 154 -49.19 -1.29 -50.49
CA VAL A 154 -47.78 -1.13 -50.17
C VAL A 154 -47.46 0.34 -49.77
N GLU A 155 -48.03 1.29 -50.54
CA GLU A 155 -47.86 2.72 -50.21
C GLU A 155 -48.50 3.09 -48.87
N LEU A 156 -49.68 2.51 -48.53
CA LEU A 156 -50.32 2.68 -47.21
C LEU A 156 -49.47 2.08 -46.09
N SER A 157 -48.87 0.90 -46.34
CA SER A 157 -47.99 0.26 -45.38
C SER A 157 -46.72 1.10 -45.12
N ASP A 158 -46.12 1.63 -46.17
CA ASP A 158 -44.96 2.49 -46.05
C ASP A 158 -45.28 3.81 -45.31
N LYS A 159 -46.45 4.42 -45.64
CA LYS A 159 -46.93 5.61 -44.88
C LYS A 159 -47.27 5.29 -43.40
N GLY A 160 -47.79 4.09 -43.11
CA GLY A 160 -47.97 3.62 -41.74
C GLY A 160 -46.65 3.47 -40.98
N LYS A 161 -45.67 2.88 -41.66
CA LYS A 161 -44.32 2.76 -41.14
C LYS A 161 -43.65 4.13 -40.86
N GLU A 162 -43.76 5.05 -41.82
CA GLU A 162 -43.24 6.43 -41.63
C GLU A 162 -43.94 7.14 -40.46
N ARG A 163 -45.23 6.99 -40.27
CA ARG A 163 -45.98 7.56 -39.16
C ARG A 163 -45.52 6.97 -37.81
N LEU A 164 -45.34 5.66 -37.73
CA LEU A 164 -44.80 5.01 -36.54
C LEU A 164 -43.40 5.51 -36.21
N VAL A 165 -42.49 5.52 -37.20
CA VAL A 165 -41.13 5.97 -37.02
C VAL A 165 -41.10 7.47 -36.59
N SER A 166 -41.89 8.31 -37.29
CA SER A 166 -41.95 9.74 -36.94
C SER A 166 -42.54 9.99 -35.55
N SER A 167 -43.49 9.19 -35.08
CA SER A 167 -44.05 9.29 -33.75
C SER A 167 -43.05 8.88 -32.67
N LEU A 168 -42.20 7.88 -32.94
CA LEU A 168 -41.11 7.47 -32.07
C LEU A 168 -40.04 8.55 -31.95
N VAL A 169 -39.59 9.07 -33.10
CA VAL A 169 -38.60 10.14 -33.15
C VAL A 169 -39.07 11.40 -32.42
N ARG A 170 -40.33 11.79 -32.66
CA ARG A 170 -40.94 12.93 -31.98
C ARG A 170 -41.06 12.73 -30.47
N ARG A 171 -41.42 11.55 -30.02
CA ARG A 171 -41.46 11.24 -28.57
C ARG A 171 -40.07 11.36 -27.91
N ASP A 172 -39.06 10.84 -28.58
CA ASP A 172 -37.70 10.96 -28.08
C ASP A 172 -37.18 12.42 -28.03
N GLU A 173 -37.52 13.21 -29.08
CA GLU A 173 -37.22 14.65 -29.11
C GLU A 173 -37.95 15.42 -28.00
N GLU A 174 -39.24 15.15 -27.77
CA GLU A 174 -40.03 15.73 -26.68
C GLU A 174 -39.46 15.32 -25.30
N GLY A 175 -39.04 14.07 -25.17
CA GLY A 175 -38.40 13.57 -23.94
C GLY A 175 -37.06 14.24 -23.65
N ILE A 176 -36.24 14.41 -24.67
CA ILE A 176 -34.94 15.11 -24.56
C ILE A 176 -35.14 16.57 -24.18
N ASP A 177 -36.06 17.27 -24.84
CA ASP A 177 -36.38 18.68 -24.56
C ASP A 177 -36.92 18.84 -23.11
N ALA A 178 -37.80 17.94 -22.67
CA ALA A 178 -38.30 17.92 -21.30
C ALA A 178 -37.17 17.68 -20.28
N MET A 179 -36.24 16.76 -20.57
CA MET A 179 -35.08 16.50 -19.71
C MET A 179 -34.13 17.71 -19.65
N GLU A 180 -33.86 18.35 -20.78
CA GLU A 180 -33.02 19.56 -20.80
C GLU A 180 -33.64 20.69 -19.99
N LYS A 181 -34.96 20.94 -20.15
CA LYS A 181 -35.69 21.91 -19.33
C LYS A 181 -35.65 21.57 -17.85
N ALA A 182 -35.90 20.29 -17.49
CA ALA A 182 -35.86 19.85 -16.11
C ALA A 182 -34.45 19.99 -15.50
N ALA A 183 -33.40 19.72 -16.27
CA ALA A 183 -32.01 19.88 -15.86
C ALA A 183 -31.65 21.34 -15.62
N LEU A 184 -32.12 22.25 -16.47
CA LEU A 184 -31.94 23.71 -16.26
C LEU A 184 -32.63 24.18 -14.98
N VAL A 185 -33.84 23.69 -14.72
CA VAL A 185 -34.58 24.00 -13.51
C VAL A 185 -33.91 23.48 -12.25
N PHE A 186 -33.42 22.25 -12.28
CA PHE A 186 -32.69 21.66 -11.15
C PHE A 186 -31.37 22.37 -10.88
N GLY A 187 -30.65 22.77 -11.92
CA GLY A 187 -29.46 23.64 -11.89
C GLY A 187 -28.15 22.98 -11.44
N HIS A 188 -28.19 21.81 -10.79
CA HIS A 188 -27.03 21.12 -10.25
C HIS A 188 -26.95 19.66 -10.72
N VAL A 189 -27.22 19.45 -12.01
CA VAL A 189 -27.08 18.14 -12.67
C VAL A 189 -25.82 18.09 -13.47
N LEU A 190 -25.01 17.05 -13.28
CA LEU A 190 -23.83 16.75 -14.06
C LEU A 190 -23.90 15.33 -14.62
N ARG A 191 -23.48 15.19 -15.87
CA ARG A 191 -23.33 13.91 -16.55
C ARG A 191 -21.97 13.84 -17.26
N PRO A 192 -21.37 12.64 -17.39
CA PRO A 192 -20.09 12.50 -18.10
C PRO A 192 -20.19 12.87 -19.56
N GLY A 193 -19.13 13.46 -20.11
CA GLY A 193 -19.05 13.82 -21.53
C GLY A 193 -19.17 12.64 -22.49
N ASP A 194 -18.85 11.43 -22.02
CA ASP A 194 -18.92 10.19 -22.80
C ASP A 194 -20.35 9.84 -23.25
N LEU A 195 -21.36 10.29 -22.53
CA LEU A 195 -22.77 10.11 -22.85
C LEU A 195 -23.18 10.85 -24.14
N ARG A 196 -22.50 11.97 -24.44
CA ARG A 196 -22.73 12.70 -25.69
C ARG A 196 -22.42 11.84 -26.92
N VAL A 197 -21.34 11.08 -26.89
CA VAL A 197 -20.94 10.21 -28.02
C VAL A 197 -21.97 9.12 -28.26
N GLN A 198 -22.59 8.61 -27.20
CA GLN A 198 -23.65 7.58 -27.32
C GLN A 198 -24.95 8.17 -27.91
N LEU A 199 -25.36 9.36 -27.48
CA LEU A 199 -26.51 10.08 -28.05
C LEU A 199 -26.30 10.40 -29.53
N ILE A 200 -25.11 10.83 -29.93
CA ILE A 200 -24.77 11.10 -31.34
C ILE A 200 -24.78 9.81 -32.17
N ARG A 201 -24.25 8.69 -31.65
CA ARG A 201 -24.26 7.39 -32.33
C ARG A 201 -25.65 6.81 -32.50
N ALA A 202 -26.56 7.12 -31.61
CA ALA A 202 -27.98 6.71 -31.74
C ALA A 202 -28.77 7.52 -32.79
N GLY A 203 -28.13 8.42 -33.55
CA GLY A 203 -28.78 9.22 -34.59
C GLY A 203 -29.62 10.40 -34.07
N LEU A 204 -29.60 10.62 -32.76
CA LEU A 204 -30.29 11.74 -32.14
C LEU A 204 -29.37 12.98 -32.21
N GLY A 205 -29.29 13.58 -33.40
CA GLY A 205 -28.57 14.82 -33.71
C GLY A 205 -29.17 16.07 -33.05
N GLY A 206 -29.60 15.95 -31.80
CA GLY A 206 -30.13 17.06 -31.03
C GLY A 206 -29.05 18.11 -30.69
N ARG A 207 -29.48 19.36 -30.61
CA ARG A 207 -28.62 20.50 -30.24
C ARG A 207 -27.81 20.20 -28.98
N PRO A 208 -26.53 20.61 -28.94
CA PRO A 208 -25.75 20.49 -27.72
C PRO A 208 -26.39 21.38 -26.65
N GLY A 209 -27.07 20.79 -25.70
CA GLY A 209 -27.57 21.49 -24.53
C GLY A 209 -26.39 22.08 -23.74
N ALA A 210 -26.60 23.19 -23.06
CA ALA A 210 -25.61 23.93 -22.26
C ALA A 210 -24.85 23.08 -21.21
N LEU A 211 -25.33 21.85 -20.92
CA LEU A 211 -24.74 20.87 -20.00
C LEU A 211 -23.51 20.13 -20.56
N VAL A 212 -23.22 20.26 -21.88
CA VAL A 212 -22.23 19.43 -22.57
C VAL A 212 -20.92 20.16 -22.88
N GLU A 213 -20.85 21.47 -22.70
CA GLU A 213 -19.68 22.28 -23.05
C GLU A 213 -18.52 22.19 -22.04
N LYS A 214 -18.77 21.78 -20.79
CA LYS A 214 -17.69 21.59 -19.80
C LYS A 214 -17.23 20.13 -19.87
N GLY A 215 -15.97 19.90 -20.19
CA GLY A 215 -15.39 18.59 -20.26
C GLY A 215 -15.26 17.95 -18.87
N TRP A 216 -16.26 17.19 -18.46
CA TRP A 216 -16.20 16.36 -17.26
C TRP A 216 -15.88 14.91 -17.60
N TYR A 217 -15.18 14.23 -16.70
CA TYR A 217 -14.90 12.80 -16.81
C TYR A 217 -15.37 12.06 -15.55
N SER A 218 -15.69 10.78 -15.69
CA SER A 218 -16.18 9.94 -14.60
C SER A 218 -15.32 8.70 -14.33
N ARG A 219 -14.50 8.31 -15.32
CA ARG A 219 -13.71 7.09 -15.23
C ARG A 219 -12.48 7.28 -14.36
N ALA A 220 -12.33 6.40 -13.36
CA ALA A 220 -11.10 6.30 -12.60
C ALA A 220 -10.10 5.37 -13.29
N GLN A 221 -8.83 5.75 -13.28
CA GLN A 221 -7.77 4.91 -13.82
C GLN A 221 -7.21 4.02 -12.71
N PRO A 222 -7.26 2.69 -12.87
CA PRO A 222 -6.65 1.79 -11.91
C PRO A 222 -5.13 1.95 -11.90
N ASP A 223 -4.52 1.63 -10.76
CA ASP A 223 -3.07 1.55 -10.63
C ASP A 223 -2.49 0.41 -11.51
N SER A 224 -1.17 0.33 -11.61
CA SER A 224 -0.47 -0.65 -12.47
C SER A 224 -0.77 -2.12 -12.13
N ASP A 225 -1.33 -2.39 -10.95
CA ASP A 225 -1.77 -3.72 -10.49
C ASP A 225 -3.27 -3.96 -10.72
N GLY A 226 -3.96 -3.06 -11.43
CA GLY A 226 -5.37 -3.15 -11.75
C GLY A 226 -6.31 -2.73 -10.63
N VAL A 227 -5.81 -2.28 -9.48
CA VAL A 227 -6.60 -1.87 -8.31
C VAL A 227 -6.78 -0.36 -8.30
N LEU A 228 -8.00 0.09 -8.04
CA LEU A 228 -8.35 1.50 -7.97
C LEU A 228 -8.21 2.03 -6.54
N ARG A 229 -7.27 2.94 -6.32
CA ARG A 229 -6.98 3.53 -4.99
C ARG A 229 -7.03 5.05 -4.99
N ARG A 230 -7.07 5.66 -6.16
CA ARG A 230 -6.93 7.10 -6.32
C ARG A 230 -7.69 7.61 -7.54
N VAL A 231 -8.11 8.86 -7.45
CA VAL A 231 -8.81 9.57 -8.52
C VAL A 231 -8.21 10.96 -8.66
N ALA A 232 -8.02 11.43 -9.88
CA ALA A 232 -7.65 12.80 -10.14
C ALA A 232 -8.89 13.68 -10.05
N PRO A 233 -8.96 14.73 -9.20
CA PRO A 233 -10.06 15.67 -9.24
C PRO A 233 -10.07 16.49 -10.53
N VAL A 234 -8.91 16.71 -11.09
CA VAL A 234 -8.69 17.45 -12.35
C VAL A 234 -7.63 16.72 -13.19
N LEU A 235 -7.94 16.50 -14.46
CA LEU A 235 -7.03 15.93 -15.46
C LEU A 235 -6.67 16.99 -16.48
N THR A 236 -5.39 17.11 -16.82
CA THR A 236 -4.92 17.91 -17.94
C THR A 236 -4.64 16.98 -19.11
N VAL A 237 -5.36 17.17 -20.21
CA VAL A 237 -5.24 16.35 -21.42
C VAL A 237 -4.72 17.24 -22.56
N PRO A 238 -3.74 16.80 -23.33
CA PRO A 238 -3.31 17.55 -24.50
C PRO A 238 -4.46 17.64 -25.51
N GLU A 239 -4.78 18.86 -25.96
CA GLU A 239 -5.78 19.09 -26.99
C GLU A 239 -5.13 18.93 -28.36
N LEU A 240 -5.56 17.89 -29.08
CA LEU A 240 -5.15 17.67 -30.48
C LEU A 240 -6.05 18.51 -31.40
N SER A 241 -5.94 19.80 -31.35
CA SER A 241 -6.55 20.68 -32.37
C SER A 241 -5.52 20.99 -33.48
N GLU A 242 -5.96 20.96 -34.72
CA GLU A 242 -5.11 21.26 -35.89
C GLU A 242 -4.51 22.68 -35.75
N GLY A 243 -3.26 22.72 -35.23
CA GLY A 243 -2.43 23.93 -35.30
C GLY A 243 -1.88 24.52 -34.01
N GLU A 244 -2.45 24.26 -32.86
CA GLU A 244 -1.89 24.71 -31.56
C GLU A 244 -1.96 23.61 -30.51
N ALA A 245 -0.83 23.33 -29.90
CA ALA A 245 -0.76 22.39 -28.77
C ALA A 245 -1.36 23.10 -27.53
N GLY A 246 -2.66 22.95 -27.32
CA GLY A 246 -3.37 23.41 -26.13
C GLY A 246 -3.48 22.30 -25.07
N GLU A 247 -3.54 22.68 -23.82
CA GLU A 247 -3.88 21.78 -22.72
C GLU A 247 -5.34 21.99 -22.31
N LYS A 248 -6.16 20.94 -22.40
CA LYS A 248 -7.54 20.97 -21.93
C LYS A 248 -7.63 20.41 -20.52
N ARG A 249 -8.21 21.20 -19.62
CA ARG A 249 -8.45 20.80 -18.22
C ARG A 249 -9.82 20.14 -18.12
N LEU A 250 -9.87 18.89 -17.66
CA LEU A 250 -11.09 18.13 -17.41
C LEU A 250 -11.27 17.94 -15.92
N GLU A 251 -12.43 18.29 -15.39
CA GLU A 251 -12.77 18.10 -13.98
C GLU A 251 -13.50 16.76 -13.79
N HIS A 252 -13.23 16.05 -12.67
CA HIS A 252 -14.04 14.89 -12.33
C HIS A 252 -15.47 15.34 -12.02
N ILE A 253 -16.46 14.60 -12.51
CA ILE A 253 -17.88 14.96 -12.43
C ILE A 253 -18.35 15.26 -11.00
N VAL A 254 -17.90 14.48 -10.02
CA VAL A 254 -18.23 14.69 -8.59
C VAL A 254 -17.61 15.98 -8.07
N TYR A 255 -16.35 16.24 -8.43
CA TYR A 255 -15.67 17.46 -8.05
C TYR A 255 -16.37 18.70 -8.62
N GLY A 256 -16.73 18.66 -9.91
CA GLY A 256 -17.50 19.69 -10.56
C GLY A 256 -18.87 19.94 -9.92
N ALA A 257 -19.59 18.85 -9.55
CA ALA A 257 -20.88 18.94 -8.86
C ALA A 257 -20.77 19.59 -7.49
N LEU A 258 -19.79 19.19 -6.69
CA LEU A 258 -19.54 19.78 -5.38
C LEU A 258 -19.11 21.26 -5.48
N LYS A 259 -18.24 21.57 -6.43
CA LYS A 259 -17.81 22.95 -6.71
C LYS A 259 -19.00 23.86 -7.03
N THR A 260 -19.90 23.39 -7.90
CA THR A 260 -21.11 24.15 -8.28
C THR A 260 -22.08 24.30 -7.12
N ARG A 261 -22.37 23.21 -6.39
CA ARG A 261 -23.32 23.22 -5.26
C ARG A 261 -22.90 24.13 -4.13
N TYR A 262 -21.63 24.01 -3.70
CA TYR A 262 -21.12 24.76 -2.55
C TYR A 262 -20.44 26.07 -2.94
N ARG A 263 -20.44 26.42 -4.24
CA ARG A 263 -19.79 27.63 -4.79
C ARG A 263 -18.32 27.73 -4.41
N TYR A 264 -17.62 26.57 -4.38
CA TYR A 264 -16.21 26.56 -4.13
C TYR A 264 -15.44 27.26 -5.25
N SER A 265 -14.54 28.18 -4.89
CA SER A 265 -13.56 28.75 -5.80
C SER A 265 -12.23 27.98 -5.67
N GLU A 266 -11.62 27.65 -6.78
CA GLU A 266 -10.24 27.16 -6.79
C GLU A 266 -9.30 28.33 -6.56
N THR A 267 -8.43 28.22 -5.57
CA THR A 267 -7.22 29.03 -5.52
C THR A 267 -6.12 28.19 -6.14
N GLU A 268 -5.71 28.58 -7.35
CA GLU A 268 -4.49 28.07 -7.94
C GLU A 268 -3.33 28.36 -7.00
N ASN A 269 -2.68 27.28 -6.51
CA ASN A 269 -1.33 27.29 -5.95
C ASN A 269 -0.97 28.29 -4.84
N ASP A 270 -1.88 28.75 -4.01
CA ASP A 270 -1.47 29.37 -2.76
C ASP A 270 -1.08 28.27 -1.74
N ASN A 271 0.05 27.61 -2.01
CA ASN A 271 0.81 27.05 -0.89
C ASN A 271 1.10 28.23 0.04
N PRO A 272 0.56 28.25 1.28
CA PRO A 272 0.90 29.32 2.21
C PRO A 272 2.42 29.39 2.28
N PRO A 273 3.02 30.59 2.18
CA PRO A 273 4.47 30.75 2.14
C PRO A 273 5.06 30.09 3.39
N GLY A 274 5.79 28.98 3.18
CA GLY A 274 6.37 28.16 4.24
C GLY A 274 5.74 26.78 4.43
N SER A 275 4.64 26.40 3.76
CA SER A 275 4.13 25.03 3.86
C SER A 275 4.99 24.09 3.02
N ARG A 276 5.71 23.20 3.71
CA ARG A 276 6.48 22.08 3.14
C ARG A 276 5.58 20.88 2.77
N ALA A 277 4.26 21.11 2.70
CA ALA A 277 3.28 20.10 2.33
C ALA A 277 3.31 19.86 0.81
N GLY A 278 2.99 18.64 0.38
CA GLY A 278 2.81 18.30 -1.03
C GLY A 278 1.67 19.12 -1.69
N PRO A 279 1.36 18.87 -2.99
CA PRO A 279 0.29 19.57 -3.68
C PRO A 279 -1.02 19.40 -2.93
N VAL A 280 -1.76 20.47 -2.77
CA VAL A 280 -3.05 20.50 -2.08
C VAL A 280 -4.11 21.14 -2.98
N LEU A 281 -5.31 20.61 -2.93
CA LEU A 281 -6.48 21.21 -3.53
C LEU A 281 -7.16 22.04 -2.44
N ALA A 282 -7.06 23.36 -2.54
CA ALA A 282 -7.77 24.27 -1.65
C ALA A 282 -9.13 24.60 -2.26
N MET A 283 -10.20 24.22 -1.59
CA MET A 283 -11.56 24.61 -1.94
C MET A 283 -12.00 25.68 -0.94
N ARG A 284 -12.10 26.94 -1.39
CA ARG A 284 -12.66 28.03 -0.59
C ARG A 284 -14.18 28.00 -0.71
N ALA A 285 -14.82 27.89 0.43
CA ALA A 285 -16.26 27.97 0.50
C ALA A 285 -16.74 29.40 0.23
N GLY A 286 -17.91 29.49 -0.40
CA GLY A 286 -18.65 30.76 -0.44
C GLY A 286 -19.00 31.25 0.98
N PRO A 287 -19.68 32.40 1.12
CA PRO A 287 -19.79 33.13 2.38
C PRO A 287 -20.33 32.40 3.60
N ASN A 288 -20.87 31.18 3.40
CA ASN A 288 -21.48 30.38 4.46
C ASN A 288 -20.85 29.01 4.67
N GLY A 289 -19.69 28.72 4.10
CA GLY A 289 -19.06 27.39 4.17
C GLY A 289 -17.66 27.40 4.77
N ALA A 290 -17.17 26.26 5.22
CA ALA A 290 -15.82 26.09 5.72
C ALA A 290 -14.84 25.78 4.58
N ASP A 291 -13.72 26.48 4.53
CA ASP A 291 -12.63 26.17 3.61
C ASP A 291 -12.13 24.72 3.83
N ARG A 292 -11.92 24.01 2.75
CA ARG A 292 -11.43 22.63 2.80
C ARG A 292 -10.11 22.50 2.05
N ILE A 293 -9.15 21.88 2.71
CA ILE A 293 -7.82 21.61 2.15
C ILE A 293 -7.69 20.09 1.99
N ILE A 294 -7.63 19.64 0.74
CA ILE A 294 -7.53 18.23 0.40
C ILE A 294 -6.11 17.95 -0.10
N PRO A 295 -5.36 17.10 0.60
CA PRO A 295 -4.02 16.72 0.18
C PRO A 295 -4.09 15.84 -1.08
N LEU A 296 -3.27 16.18 -2.06
CA LEU A 296 -3.09 15.43 -3.28
C LEU A 296 -1.77 14.64 -3.23
N ASP A 297 -1.70 13.55 -3.97
CA ASP A 297 -0.43 12.87 -4.21
C ASP A 297 0.43 13.68 -5.21
N ARG A 298 1.64 13.20 -5.51
CA ARG A 298 2.55 13.86 -6.46
C ARG A 298 2.00 14.00 -7.88
N ASN A 299 1.05 13.13 -8.24
CA ASN A 299 0.41 13.13 -9.54
C ASN A 299 -0.89 13.95 -9.55
N GLY A 300 -1.18 14.70 -8.49
CA GLY A 300 -2.40 15.47 -8.35
C GLY A 300 -3.63 14.61 -8.07
N MET A 301 -3.47 13.39 -7.56
CA MET A 301 -4.58 12.46 -7.30
C MET A 301 -4.96 12.43 -5.83
N ILE A 302 -6.24 12.24 -5.56
CA ILE A 302 -6.81 12.00 -4.22
C ILE A 302 -6.74 10.50 -3.92
N LEU A 303 -6.14 10.15 -2.79
CA LEU A 303 -6.19 8.80 -2.23
C LEU A 303 -7.43 8.67 -1.36
N PHE A 304 -8.37 7.83 -1.74
CA PHE A 304 -9.61 7.66 -0.97
C PHE A 304 -9.55 6.48 0.00
N GLU A 305 -10.34 6.59 1.06
CA GLU A 305 -10.59 5.51 2.01
C GLU A 305 -11.83 4.75 1.56
N VAL A 306 -11.74 3.42 1.50
CA VAL A 306 -12.87 2.57 1.16
C VAL A 306 -13.60 2.18 2.45
N PRO A 307 -14.90 2.47 2.59
CA PRO A 307 -15.70 1.98 3.70
C PRO A 307 -15.71 0.46 3.72
N HIS A 308 -15.79 -0.12 4.91
CA HIS A 308 -15.94 -1.55 5.08
C HIS A 308 -17.40 -1.95 4.77
N GLY A 309 -17.66 -2.33 3.53
CA GLY A 309 -18.98 -2.74 3.06
C GLY A 309 -19.67 -1.63 2.25
N GLY A 310 -19.90 -1.88 0.96
CA GLY A 310 -20.65 -0.96 0.10
C GLY A 310 -22.14 -0.85 0.46
N GLU A 311 -22.58 -1.49 1.56
CA GLU A 311 -23.96 -1.48 2.04
C GLU A 311 -24.30 -0.27 2.92
N ASP A 312 -23.31 0.50 3.36
CA ASP A 312 -23.51 1.56 4.35
C ASP A 312 -24.05 2.89 3.75
N PHE A 313 -24.05 3.06 2.44
CA PHE A 313 -24.61 4.26 1.81
C PHE A 313 -26.13 4.22 1.78
N ARG A 314 -26.77 5.35 2.10
CA ARG A 314 -28.22 5.50 1.95
C ARG A 314 -28.60 5.26 0.50
N ARG A 315 -29.64 4.42 0.28
CA ARG A 315 -30.07 3.99 -1.07
C ARG A 315 -31.56 4.23 -1.26
N ILE A 316 -31.93 4.65 -2.46
CA ILE A 316 -33.28 4.68 -2.96
C ILE A 316 -33.27 4.04 -4.34
N CYS A 317 -34.32 3.27 -4.67
CA CYS A 317 -34.48 2.72 -5.99
C CYS A 317 -35.13 3.76 -6.93
N ILE A 318 -34.69 3.81 -8.19
CA ILE A 318 -35.35 4.63 -9.22
C ILE A 318 -36.83 4.26 -9.37
N ALA A 319 -37.20 3.02 -9.09
CA ALA A 319 -38.59 2.55 -9.10
C ALA A 319 -39.48 3.35 -8.14
N ASP A 320 -38.96 3.86 -7.02
CA ASP A 320 -39.73 4.70 -6.08
C ASP A 320 -40.11 6.04 -6.72
N PHE A 321 -39.26 6.60 -7.57
CA PHE A 321 -39.55 7.84 -8.31
C PHE A 321 -40.58 7.61 -9.40
N LEU A 322 -40.45 6.51 -10.14
CA LEU A 322 -41.40 6.12 -11.19
C LEU A 322 -42.76 5.81 -10.57
N ALA A 323 -42.82 5.10 -9.47
CA ALA A 323 -44.04 4.81 -8.74
C ALA A 323 -44.71 6.08 -8.22
N TYR A 324 -43.93 7.08 -7.73
CA TYR A 324 -44.49 8.36 -7.33
C TYR A 324 -45.11 9.12 -8.51
N ASP A 325 -44.36 9.23 -9.62
CA ASP A 325 -44.84 9.92 -10.83
C ASP A 325 -46.12 9.26 -11.39
N GLU A 326 -46.13 7.92 -11.47
CA GLU A 326 -47.30 7.14 -11.92
C GLU A 326 -48.47 7.31 -10.96
N ALA A 327 -48.22 7.24 -9.64
CA ALA A 327 -49.31 7.42 -8.66
C ALA A 327 -49.87 8.87 -8.70
N ASP A 328 -49.03 9.90 -8.92
CA ASP A 328 -49.49 11.27 -9.06
C ASP A 328 -50.31 11.48 -10.35
N LYS A 329 -49.86 10.91 -11.47
CA LYS A 329 -50.64 10.89 -12.74
C LYS A 329 -51.99 10.20 -12.58
N ASN A 330 -52.01 9.03 -11.94
CA ASN A 330 -53.22 8.28 -11.67
C ASN A 330 -54.17 9.04 -10.74
N LEU A 331 -53.67 9.70 -9.71
CA LEU A 331 -54.48 10.54 -8.83
C LEU A 331 -55.15 11.68 -9.60
N ARG A 332 -54.39 12.36 -10.49
CA ARG A 332 -54.96 13.43 -11.33
C ARG A 332 -56.02 12.92 -12.29
N ARG A 333 -55.78 11.74 -12.91
CA ARG A 333 -56.78 11.13 -13.79
C ARG A 333 -58.08 10.84 -13.02
N LEU A 334 -57.97 10.29 -11.80
CA LEU A 334 -59.14 10.02 -10.95
C LEU A 334 -59.83 11.31 -10.50
N LEU A 335 -59.13 12.39 -10.29
CA LEU A 335 -59.75 13.73 -10.00
C LEU A 335 -60.52 14.25 -11.19
N LEU A 336 -59.98 14.12 -12.43
CA LEU A 336 -60.70 14.51 -13.65
C LEU A 336 -61.95 13.62 -13.90
N GLU A 337 -61.84 12.30 -13.63
CA GLU A 337 -63.00 11.40 -13.68
C GLU A 337 -64.04 11.78 -12.61
N GLY A 338 -63.58 12.16 -11.41
CA GLY A 338 -64.42 12.65 -10.33
C GLY A 338 -65.13 13.98 -10.65
N GLU A 339 -64.42 14.88 -11.33
CA GLU A 339 -64.97 16.15 -11.81
C GLU A 339 -66.17 15.93 -12.70
N ALA A 340 -66.13 14.94 -13.61
CA ALA A 340 -67.25 14.50 -14.44
C ALA A 340 -68.44 13.97 -13.61
N LEU A 341 -68.16 13.45 -12.38
CA LEU A 341 -69.18 13.06 -11.41
C LEU A 341 -69.68 14.19 -10.54
N GLY A 342 -69.14 15.40 -10.67
CA GLY A 342 -69.52 16.60 -9.92
C GLY A 342 -68.93 16.68 -8.49
N ILE A 343 -67.84 16.00 -8.19
CA ILE A 343 -67.21 16.03 -6.83
C ILE A 343 -66.73 17.45 -6.40
N PHE A 344 -66.55 18.33 -7.38
CA PHE A 344 -66.06 19.72 -7.12
C PHE A 344 -67.23 20.74 -7.13
N ARG A 345 -68.50 20.27 -7.12
CA ARG A 345 -69.64 21.17 -7.13
C ARG A 345 -69.62 22.12 -5.92
N GLY A 346 -69.75 23.38 -6.20
CA GLY A 346 -69.71 24.42 -5.16
C GLY A 346 -68.37 24.85 -4.67
N ILE A 347 -67.27 24.34 -5.27
CA ILE A 347 -65.91 24.70 -4.95
C ILE A 347 -65.36 25.52 -6.13
N GLU A 348 -65.00 26.80 -5.88
CA GLU A 348 -64.52 27.72 -6.90
C GLU A 348 -63.14 28.31 -6.53
N GLY A 349 -62.36 28.68 -7.56
CA GLY A 349 -61.12 29.42 -7.43
C GLY A 349 -59.99 28.64 -6.76
N GLU A 350 -59.23 29.30 -5.90
CA GLU A 350 -58.02 28.75 -5.27
C GLU A 350 -58.24 27.52 -4.37
N LYS A 351 -59.46 27.28 -3.94
CA LYS A 351 -59.86 26.09 -3.15
C LYS A 351 -60.14 24.85 -4.00
N HIS A 352 -60.22 25.01 -5.31
CA HIS A 352 -60.49 23.91 -6.22
C HIS A 352 -59.19 23.11 -6.48
N PRO A 353 -59.09 21.83 -6.04
CA PRO A 353 -57.88 21.05 -6.18
C PRO A 353 -57.45 20.86 -7.65
N GLY A 354 -58.39 20.71 -8.59
CA GLY A 354 -58.07 20.65 -10.02
C GLY A 354 -57.40 21.91 -10.53
N PHE A 355 -57.96 23.09 -10.18
CA PHE A 355 -57.35 24.35 -10.54
C PHE A 355 -55.93 24.54 -9.96
N GLN A 356 -55.70 24.16 -8.71
CA GLN A 356 -54.38 24.22 -8.09
C GLN A 356 -53.41 23.20 -8.78
N GLY A 357 -53.91 22.03 -9.17
CA GLY A 357 -53.13 21.05 -9.91
C GLY A 357 -52.70 21.56 -11.29
N ASP A 358 -53.65 22.11 -12.05
CA ASP A 358 -53.40 22.69 -13.38
C ASP A 358 -52.49 23.92 -13.32
N TYR A 359 -52.68 24.77 -12.31
CA TYR A 359 -51.80 25.90 -12.05
C TYR A 359 -50.36 25.46 -11.73
N ALA A 360 -50.18 24.43 -10.91
CA ALA A 360 -48.87 23.86 -10.63
C ALA A 360 -48.20 23.24 -11.88
N LEU A 361 -49.01 22.63 -12.77
CA LEU A 361 -48.51 22.08 -14.05
C LEU A 361 -48.09 23.21 -15.01
N SER A 362 -48.94 24.24 -15.18
CA SER A 362 -48.59 25.36 -16.05
C SER A 362 -47.28 26.06 -15.61
N LEU A 363 -47.13 26.26 -14.30
CA LEU A 363 -45.87 26.78 -13.75
C LEU A 363 -44.67 25.85 -14.03
N ARG A 364 -44.85 24.52 -13.98
CA ARG A 364 -43.79 23.56 -14.33
C ARG A 364 -43.39 23.68 -15.80
N ASP A 365 -44.36 23.76 -16.68
CA ASP A 365 -44.12 23.83 -18.12
C ASP A 365 -43.47 25.15 -18.52
N ASP A 366 -43.74 26.23 -17.80
CA ASP A 366 -43.13 27.56 -17.98
C ASP A 366 -41.74 27.69 -17.38
N LEU A 367 -41.29 26.78 -16.48
CA LEU A 367 -40.03 26.86 -15.79
C LEU A 367 -38.79 26.94 -16.71
N GLY A 368 -38.84 26.23 -17.86
CA GLY A 368 -37.71 26.21 -18.82
C GLY A 368 -37.66 27.45 -19.72
N SER A 369 -38.66 28.28 -19.71
CA SER A 369 -38.81 29.46 -20.61
C SER A 369 -38.50 30.80 -19.93
N SER A 370 -38.41 30.81 -18.60
CA SER A 370 -38.24 32.04 -17.82
C SER A 370 -36.78 32.36 -17.51
N PRO A 371 -36.31 33.60 -17.71
CA PRO A 371 -34.98 34.06 -17.32
C PRO A 371 -34.73 34.09 -15.79
N ASP A 372 -35.78 34.15 -14.98
CA ASP A 372 -35.74 34.21 -13.52
C ASP A 372 -35.94 32.81 -12.88
N GLY A 373 -35.08 31.87 -13.22
CA GLY A 373 -35.25 30.44 -12.87
C GLY A 373 -35.38 30.14 -11.37
N HIS A 374 -34.83 30.97 -10.48
CA HIS A 374 -34.89 30.71 -9.03
C HIS A 374 -36.28 31.05 -8.45
N ASP A 375 -36.85 32.21 -8.84
CA ASP A 375 -38.18 32.63 -8.35
C ASP A 375 -39.30 31.80 -8.97
N SER A 376 -39.14 31.41 -10.22
CA SER A 376 -40.09 30.53 -10.89
C SER A 376 -40.12 29.13 -10.26
N ARG A 377 -38.95 28.57 -9.93
CA ARG A 377 -38.81 27.29 -9.18
C ARG A 377 -39.51 27.39 -7.82
N LYS A 378 -39.30 28.46 -7.09
CA LYS A 378 -39.91 28.65 -5.75
C LYS A 378 -41.44 28.73 -5.86
N ARG A 379 -41.96 29.49 -6.82
CA ARG A 379 -43.41 29.61 -7.06
C ARG A 379 -44.03 28.26 -7.42
N TRP A 380 -43.36 27.48 -8.26
CA TRP A 380 -43.83 26.14 -8.61
C TRP A 380 -43.86 25.19 -7.39
N ILE A 381 -42.83 25.17 -6.57
CA ILE A 381 -42.79 24.33 -5.34
C ILE A 381 -43.91 24.78 -4.37
N GLU A 382 -44.13 26.09 -4.23
CA GLU A 382 -45.22 26.63 -3.41
C GLU A 382 -46.60 26.23 -3.95
N ALA A 383 -46.81 26.33 -5.27
CA ALA A 383 -48.04 25.89 -5.93
C ALA A 383 -48.25 24.36 -5.77
N ARG A 384 -47.20 23.56 -5.87
CA ARG A 384 -47.26 22.12 -5.67
C ARG A 384 -47.63 21.76 -4.23
N ASN A 385 -47.08 22.44 -3.26
CA ASN A 385 -47.46 22.29 -1.85
C ASN A 385 -48.89 22.76 -1.60
N GLY A 386 -49.33 23.83 -2.24
CA GLY A 386 -50.72 24.33 -2.21
C GLY A 386 -51.71 23.32 -2.76
N TYR A 387 -51.35 22.65 -3.87
CA TYR A 387 -52.15 21.56 -4.45
C TYR A 387 -52.37 20.41 -3.46
N PHE A 388 -51.32 19.87 -2.85
CA PHE A 388 -51.46 18.79 -1.88
C PHE A 388 -52.28 19.22 -0.67
N LYS A 389 -52.10 20.47 -0.18
CA LYS A 389 -52.86 21.00 0.94
C LYS A 389 -54.34 21.18 0.61
N SER A 390 -54.66 21.74 -0.57
CA SER A 390 -56.04 21.87 -1.01
C SER A 390 -56.72 20.52 -1.20
N LEU A 391 -55.95 19.53 -1.70
CA LEU A 391 -56.44 18.18 -1.87
C LEU A 391 -56.69 17.46 -0.53
N GLU A 392 -55.84 17.66 0.45
CA GLU A 392 -56.04 17.15 1.82
C GLU A 392 -57.30 17.75 2.45
N GLU A 393 -57.47 19.09 2.36
CA GLU A 393 -58.63 19.79 2.86
C GLU A 393 -59.92 19.32 2.15
N PHE A 394 -59.83 19.05 0.85
CA PHE A 394 -60.94 18.51 0.07
C PHE A 394 -61.34 17.08 0.47
N LEU A 395 -60.39 16.18 0.60
CA LEU A 395 -60.62 14.78 0.84
C LEU A 395 -60.98 14.44 2.30
N TYR A 396 -60.42 15.18 3.25
CA TYR A 396 -60.58 14.91 4.69
C TYR A 396 -61.38 16.01 5.41
N GLY A 397 -61.77 17.08 4.70
CA GLY A 397 -62.66 18.10 5.21
C GLY A 397 -64.11 17.67 5.21
N GLN A 398 -65.01 18.67 5.21
CA GLN A 398 -66.47 18.45 5.26
C GLN A 398 -67.11 18.23 3.88
N THR A 399 -66.36 18.26 2.80
CA THR A 399 -66.81 18.25 1.42
C THR A 399 -67.66 17.03 1.10
N GLU A 400 -67.18 15.82 1.44
CA GLU A 400 -67.95 14.59 1.23
C GLU A 400 -69.29 14.63 1.97
N MET A 401 -69.27 15.07 3.25
CA MET A 401 -70.45 15.13 4.09
C MET A 401 -71.44 16.16 3.54
N ILE A 402 -71.00 17.30 3.03
CA ILE A 402 -71.87 18.30 2.41
C ILE A 402 -72.55 17.76 1.13
N LEU A 403 -71.69 17.20 0.24
CA LEU A 403 -72.18 16.67 -1.04
C LEU A 403 -73.11 15.48 -0.86
N THR A 404 -72.78 14.53 0.03
CA THR A 404 -73.66 13.37 0.32
C THR A 404 -74.93 13.81 1.02
N GLY A 405 -74.87 14.79 1.94
CA GLY A 405 -76.03 15.38 2.61
C GLY A 405 -76.98 16.12 1.65
N GLU A 406 -76.47 16.80 0.62
CA GLU A 406 -77.26 17.35 -0.45
C GLU A 406 -78.08 16.26 -1.19
N TYR A 407 -77.43 15.12 -1.53
CA TYR A 407 -78.12 14.00 -2.16
C TYR A 407 -79.10 13.33 -1.20
N GLU A 408 -78.79 13.18 0.07
CA GLU A 408 -79.68 12.61 1.08
C GLU A 408 -80.93 13.52 1.26
N SER A 409 -80.76 14.84 1.32
CA SER A 409 -81.91 15.77 1.41
C SER A 409 -82.80 15.72 0.19
N LEU A 410 -82.19 15.46 -1.01
CA LEU A 410 -82.99 15.26 -2.24
C LEU A 410 -83.72 13.89 -2.25
N ILE A 411 -83.07 12.81 -1.78
CA ILE A 411 -83.66 11.47 -1.67
C ILE A 411 -84.81 11.43 -0.69
N ASP A 412 -84.73 12.21 0.42
CA ASP A 412 -85.80 12.28 1.41
C ASP A 412 -86.99 13.20 0.99
N SER A 413 -86.85 13.93 -0.13
CA SER A 413 -87.92 14.80 -0.62
C SER A 413 -89.03 13.93 -1.18
N GLU A 414 -90.27 14.15 -0.76
CA GLU A 414 -91.55 13.33 -1.14
C GLU A 414 -91.94 13.47 -2.62
N ASP A 415 -91.31 14.32 -3.41
CA ASP A 415 -91.74 14.61 -4.81
C ASP A 415 -90.98 13.82 -5.89
N LEU A 416 -90.11 12.83 -5.53
CA LEU A 416 -89.28 12.11 -6.51
C LEU A 416 -89.97 10.83 -7.02
N GLY A 417 -90.02 10.66 -8.33
CA GLY A 417 -90.38 9.43 -8.95
C GLY A 417 -89.43 8.28 -8.74
N ASN A 418 -89.92 6.99 -8.69
CA ASN A 418 -89.08 5.83 -8.41
C ASN A 418 -87.75 5.75 -9.26
N ALA A 419 -87.74 6.12 -10.53
CA ALA A 419 -86.65 6.08 -11.44
C ALA A 419 -85.60 7.18 -11.06
N GLU A 420 -86.03 8.33 -10.60
CA GLU A 420 -85.23 9.45 -10.20
C GLU A 420 -84.60 9.20 -8.83
N LEU A 421 -85.31 8.58 -7.91
CA LEU A 421 -84.83 8.10 -6.62
C LEU A 421 -83.67 7.08 -6.79
N VAL A 422 -83.85 6.06 -7.66
CA VAL A 422 -82.76 5.11 -7.94
C VAL A 422 -81.51 5.80 -8.53
N ARG A 423 -81.75 6.77 -9.40
CA ARG A 423 -80.67 7.59 -9.97
C ARG A 423 -79.90 8.35 -8.91
N MET A 424 -80.61 9.04 -7.99
CA MET A 424 -80.00 9.82 -6.90
C MET A 424 -79.24 8.93 -5.93
N ILE A 425 -79.79 7.78 -5.53
CA ILE A 425 -79.10 6.78 -4.72
C ILE A 425 -77.76 6.31 -5.44
N GLY A 426 -77.88 5.99 -6.74
CA GLY A 426 -76.76 5.57 -7.55
C GLY A 426 -75.66 6.64 -7.66
N MET A 427 -76.01 7.91 -7.76
CA MET A 427 -75.10 9.04 -7.76
C MET A 427 -74.38 9.23 -6.40
N ARG A 428 -75.17 9.22 -5.29
CA ARG A 428 -74.67 9.28 -3.93
C ARG A 428 -73.64 8.17 -3.68
N ASP A 429 -73.96 6.93 -4.02
CA ASP A 429 -73.10 5.75 -3.84
C ASP A 429 -71.89 5.77 -4.75
N SER A 430 -72.00 6.37 -5.96
CA SER A 430 -70.86 6.57 -6.86
C SER A 430 -69.89 7.65 -6.32
N LEU A 431 -70.43 8.73 -5.76
CA LEU A 431 -69.71 9.81 -5.14
C LEU A 431 -68.93 9.32 -3.91
N THR A 432 -69.58 8.56 -2.99
CA THR A 432 -68.91 7.97 -1.81
C THR A 432 -67.82 7.02 -2.24
N ARG A 433 -68.04 6.17 -3.25
CA ARG A 433 -66.99 5.31 -3.79
C ARG A 433 -65.81 6.11 -4.38
N ALA A 434 -66.08 7.20 -5.10
CA ALA A 434 -65.06 8.05 -5.65
C ALA A 434 -64.18 8.66 -4.55
N PHE A 435 -64.77 9.16 -3.45
CA PHE A 435 -63.99 9.64 -2.31
C PHE A 435 -63.13 8.57 -1.64
N ILE A 436 -63.67 7.35 -1.47
CA ILE A 436 -62.88 6.20 -0.93
C ILE A 436 -61.66 5.92 -1.81
N VAL A 437 -61.84 5.82 -3.13
CA VAL A 437 -60.77 5.56 -4.07
C VAL A 437 -59.74 6.68 -4.11
N LEU A 438 -60.22 7.96 -4.13
CA LEU A 438 -59.35 9.13 -4.11
C LEU A 438 -58.50 9.22 -2.84
N ARG A 439 -59.10 8.95 -1.67
CA ARG A 439 -58.34 8.92 -0.39
C ARG A 439 -57.27 7.84 -0.38
N ALA A 440 -57.64 6.64 -0.86
CA ALA A 440 -56.63 5.56 -0.94
C ALA A 440 -55.44 5.95 -1.83
N LYS A 441 -55.75 6.54 -3.00
CA LYS A 441 -54.72 6.96 -3.94
C LYS A 441 -53.92 8.17 -3.45
N TYR A 442 -54.57 9.13 -2.81
CA TYR A 442 -53.90 10.28 -2.14
C TYR A 442 -52.90 9.81 -1.07
N ASN A 443 -53.31 8.87 -0.21
CA ASN A 443 -52.44 8.33 0.84
C ASN A 443 -51.22 7.60 0.25
N GLU A 444 -51.41 6.90 -0.86
CA GLU A 444 -50.31 6.27 -1.59
C GLU A 444 -49.33 7.30 -2.11
N VAL A 445 -49.80 8.36 -2.78
CA VAL A 445 -48.95 9.44 -3.30
C VAL A 445 -48.21 10.17 -2.19
N VAL A 446 -48.91 10.54 -1.10
CA VAL A 446 -48.28 11.25 0.05
C VAL A 446 -47.28 10.34 0.77
N GLY A 447 -47.57 9.04 0.89
CA GLY A 447 -46.62 8.07 1.45
C GLY A 447 -45.33 7.99 0.67
N LEU A 448 -45.40 7.87 -0.66
CA LEU A 448 -44.26 7.87 -1.55
C LEU A 448 -43.52 9.22 -1.51
N ARG A 449 -44.25 10.35 -1.53
CA ARG A 449 -43.73 11.69 -1.43
C ARG A 449 -42.90 11.89 -0.15
N ASN A 450 -43.46 11.51 1.00
CA ASN A 450 -42.81 11.62 2.30
C ASN A 450 -41.55 10.74 2.39
N LYS A 451 -41.61 9.51 1.85
CA LYS A 451 -40.47 8.62 1.74
C LYS A 451 -39.33 9.27 0.94
N LEU A 452 -39.64 9.76 -0.25
CA LEU A 452 -38.68 10.43 -1.11
C LEU A 452 -38.14 11.74 -0.49
N GLN A 453 -39.01 12.58 0.09
CA GLN A 453 -38.62 13.84 0.71
C GLN A 453 -37.67 13.64 1.88
N SER A 454 -37.91 12.65 2.73
CA SER A 454 -37.04 12.34 3.87
C SER A 454 -35.63 11.94 3.45
N ALA A 455 -35.50 11.35 2.26
CA ALA A 455 -34.23 10.90 1.75
C ALA A 455 -33.52 11.94 0.89
N LEU A 456 -34.25 12.73 0.11
CA LEU A 456 -33.72 13.67 -0.89
C LEU A 456 -33.37 15.04 -0.31
N SER A 457 -34.01 15.46 0.79
CA SER A 457 -33.79 16.79 1.36
C SER A 457 -32.30 17.07 1.57
N PHE A 458 -31.80 18.08 0.84
CA PHE A 458 -30.38 18.52 0.85
C PHE A 458 -29.35 17.44 0.47
N SER A 459 -29.75 16.33 -0.12
CA SER A 459 -28.86 15.22 -0.49
C SER A 459 -27.99 15.54 -1.71
N PHE A 460 -26.79 14.99 -1.70
CA PHE A 460 -25.92 14.85 -2.86
C PHE A 460 -26.17 13.44 -3.44
N CYS A 461 -26.83 13.39 -4.60
CA CYS A 461 -27.30 12.17 -5.19
C CYS A 461 -26.35 11.68 -6.29
N VAL A 462 -26.13 10.37 -6.35
CA VAL A 462 -25.44 9.71 -7.46
C VAL A 462 -26.39 8.65 -8.03
N LEU A 463 -26.81 8.84 -9.27
CA LEU A 463 -27.62 7.88 -10.01
C LEU A 463 -26.70 6.89 -10.74
N GLY A 464 -26.80 5.62 -10.41
CA GLY A 464 -25.99 4.59 -11.01
C GLY A 464 -26.40 3.18 -10.61
N LYS A 465 -25.66 2.16 -11.08
CA LYS A 465 -25.88 0.77 -10.68
C LYS A 465 -25.42 0.58 -9.22
N GLY A 466 -26.29 0.11 -8.37
CA GLY A 466 -26.08 0.02 -6.93
C GLY A 466 -25.06 -1.02 -6.47
N THR A 467 -24.83 -2.11 -7.20
CA THR A 467 -23.74 -3.07 -6.99
C THR A 467 -23.52 -3.84 -8.28
N ALA A 468 -22.37 -3.72 -8.89
CA ALA A 468 -21.96 -4.75 -9.83
C ALA A 468 -21.64 -6.01 -9.03
N ALA A 469 -22.17 -7.16 -9.49
CA ALA A 469 -21.58 -8.43 -9.10
C ALA A 469 -20.07 -8.32 -9.41
N ALA A 470 -19.25 -8.30 -8.38
CA ALA A 470 -17.83 -8.04 -8.49
C ALA A 470 -17.23 -9.02 -9.49
N SER A 471 -16.74 -8.52 -10.60
CA SER A 471 -15.86 -9.31 -11.46
C SER A 471 -14.61 -9.64 -10.64
N PRO A 472 -14.26 -10.91 -10.41
CA PRO A 472 -13.11 -11.25 -9.60
C PRO A 472 -11.86 -10.68 -10.25
N VAL A 473 -11.23 -9.72 -9.57
CA VAL A 473 -9.93 -9.20 -9.99
C VAL A 473 -8.95 -10.38 -10.02
N PRO A 474 -8.22 -10.61 -11.11
CA PRO A 474 -7.21 -11.64 -11.14
C PRO A 474 -6.20 -11.41 -10.01
N ALA A 475 -5.81 -12.49 -9.31
CA ALA A 475 -4.81 -12.40 -8.26
C ALA A 475 -3.55 -11.71 -8.80
N PRO A 476 -2.92 -10.81 -8.02
CA PRO A 476 -1.67 -10.19 -8.44
C PRO A 476 -0.69 -11.25 -8.93
N ALA A 477 0.00 -10.99 -10.03
CA ALA A 477 0.90 -11.95 -10.69
C ALA A 477 1.95 -12.58 -9.75
N LEU A 478 2.32 -11.85 -8.69
CA LEU A 478 3.25 -12.30 -7.63
C LEU A 478 2.76 -13.55 -6.85
N PHE A 479 1.47 -13.89 -6.90
CA PHE A 479 0.90 -14.98 -6.10
C PHE A 479 0.38 -16.16 -6.94
N GLN A 480 0.59 -16.14 -8.25
CA GLN A 480 0.12 -17.21 -9.14
C GLN A 480 0.83 -18.55 -8.90
N ASP A 481 2.08 -18.51 -8.40
CA ASP A 481 2.91 -19.68 -8.16
C ASP A 481 2.76 -20.28 -6.74
N PHE A 482 1.91 -19.73 -5.90
CA PHE A 482 1.71 -20.24 -4.53
C PHE A 482 0.68 -21.38 -4.48
N PRO A 483 0.79 -22.31 -3.50
CA PRO A 483 -0.19 -23.37 -3.29
C PRO A 483 -1.62 -22.79 -3.16
N GLU A 484 -2.60 -23.52 -3.71
CA GLU A 484 -3.98 -23.05 -3.83
C GLU A 484 -4.60 -22.59 -2.50
N TYR A 485 -4.27 -23.24 -1.38
CA TYR A 485 -4.76 -22.84 -0.05
C TYR A 485 -4.19 -21.48 0.41
N VAL A 486 -2.91 -21.19 0.09
CA VAL A 486 -2.27 -19.90 0.37
C VAL A 486 -2.86 -18.83 -0.52
N THR A 487 -3.05 -19.13 -1.80
CA THR A 487 -3.67 -18.25 -2.78
C THR A 487 -5.13 -17.94 -2.38
N ARG A 488 -5.88 -18.92 -1.88
CA ARG A 488 -7.25 -18.75 -1.38
C ARG A 488 -7.28 -17.88 -0.12
N TYR A 489 -6.36 -18.09 0.84
CA TYR A 489 -6.25 -17.27 2.04
C TYR A 489 -5.83 -15.83 1.70
N ILE A 490 -4.85 -15.65 0.82
CA ILE A 490 -4.41 -14.34 0.33
C ILE A 490 -5.54 -13.67 -0.44
N LYS A 491 -6.24 -14.37 -1.35
CA LYS A 491 -7.40 -13.83 -2.07
C LYS A 491 -8.51 -13.39 -1.12
N SER A 492 -8.80 -14.14 -0.05
CA SER A 492 -9.80 -13.75 0.94
C SER A 492 -9.36 -12.54 1.78
N ALA A 493 -8.06 -12.45 2.09
CA ALA A 493 -7.48 -11.34 2.84
C ALA A 493 -7.28 -10.06 2.00
N PHE A 494 -7.07 -10.21 0.68
CA PHE A 494 -6.78 -9.14 -0.28
C PHE A 494 -7.82 -9.02 -1.39
N ARG A 495 -9.03 -9.55 -1.18
CA ARG A 495 -10.13 -9.44 -2.14
C ARG A 495 -10.55 -7.99 -2.24
N TYR A 496 -10.04 -7.31 -3.23
CA TYR A 496 -10.45 -5.98 -3.63
C TYR A 496 -11.24 -6.13 -4.92
N ASP A 497 -12.56 -6.03 -4.78
CA ASP A 497 -13.41 -5.91 -5.95
C ASP A 497 -13.27 -4.46 -6.43
N ASN A 498 -12.91 -4.25 -7.69
CA ASN A 498 -12.81 -2.90 -8.22
C ASN A 498 -14.16 -2.21 -8.08
N PRO A 499 -14.23 -1.05 -7.45
CA PRO A 499 -15.47 -0.31 -7.33
C PRO A 499 -15.97 0.09 -8.73
N THR A 500 -17.27 0.08 -8.91
CA THR A 500 -17.92 0.62 -10.11
C THR A 500 -17.68 2.13 -10.21
N ASP A 501 -17.87 2.72 -11.40
CA ASP A 501 -17.76 4.17 -11.58
C ASP A 501 -18.70 4.93 -10.62
N THR A 502 -19.86 4.33 -10.30
CA THR A 502 -20.80 4.86 -9.31
C THR A 502 -20.22 4.84 -7.90
N GLU A 503 -19.62 3.72 -7.49
CA GLU A 503 -18.99 3.59 -6.17
C GLU A 503 -17.76 4.50 -6.05
N VAL A 504 -16.96 4.63 -7.11
CA VAL A 504 -15.86 5.60 -7.16
C VAL A 504 -16.36 7.02 -6.94
N SER A 505 -17.44 7.38 -7.61
CA SER A 505 -18.03 8.71 -7.46
C SER A 505 -18.51 8.95 -6.03
N LEU A 506 -19.10 7.94 -5.38
CA LEU A 506 -19.53 8.00 -3.98
C LEU A 506 -18.34 8.10 -3.02
N LEU A 507 -17.30 7.29 -3.23
CA LEU A 507 -16.08 7.32 -2.42
C LEU A 507 -15.39 8.68 -2.51
N LEU A 508 -15.31 9.23 -3.72
CA LEU A 508 -14.75 10.55 -3.94
C LEU A 508 -15.62 11.63 -3.28
N ALA A 509 -16.95 11.56 -3.46
CA ALA A 509 -17.88 12.51 -2.83
C ALA A 509 -17.78 12.45 -1.31
N ASN A 510 -17.74 11.25 -0.73
CA ASN A 510 -17.59 11.08 0.71
C ASN A 510 -16.26 11.66 1.21
N SER A 511 -15.17 11.37 0.50
CA SER A 511 -13.84 11.89 0.85
C SER A 511 -13.78 13.42 0.79
N LEU A 512 -14.44 14.02 -0.22
CA LEU A 512 -14.51 15.47 -0.38
C LEU A 512 -15.44 16.12 0.66
N LEU A 513 -16.58 15.49 0.97
CA LEU A 513 -17.56 16.01 1.93
C LEU A 513 -17.10 15.87 3.39
N THR A 514 -16.45 14.77 3.74
CA THR A 514 -15.95 14.54 5.10
C THR A 514 -14.57 15.14 5.33
N GLY A 515 -13.80 15.42 4.27
CA GLY A 515 -12.39 15.81 4.34
C GLY A 515 -11.47 14.67 4.76
N ARG A 516 -12.00 13.45 4.88
CA ARG A 516 -11.23 12.24 5.20
C ARG A 516 -10.63 11.65 3.94
N VAL A 517 -9.36 11.91 3.76
CA VAL A 517 -8.53 11.35 2.69
C VAL A 517 -7.23 10.85 3.26
N VAL A 518 -6.65 9.85 2.63
CA VAL A 518 -5.30 9.42 2.99
C VAL A 518 -4.32 10.51 2.58
N ARG A 519 -3.55 10.99 3.54
CA ARG A 519 -2.53 12.02 3.31
C ARG A 519 -1.24 11.36 2.84
N PRO A 520 -0.75 11.63 1.63
CA PRO A 520 0.55 11.15 1.22
C PRO A 520 1.63 11.81 2.06
N GLY A 521 2.50 11.00 2.65
CA GLY A 521 3.63 11.51 3.43
C GLY A 521 4.68 12.14 2.51
N ASN A 522 5.39 13.14 3.04
CA ASN A 522 6.46 13.80 2.30
C ASN A 522 7.67 12.84 2.16
N ASP A 523 8.22 12.71 0.96
CA ASP A 523 9.38 11.87 0.68
C ASP A 523 10.63 12.28 1.46
N ARG A 524 10.78 13.58 1.76
CA ARG A 524 11.86 14.04 2.63
C ARG A 524 11.76 13.41 4.01
N ASN A 525 10.56 13.31 4.57
CA ASN A 525 10.32 12.66 5.86
C ASN A 525 10.58 11.15 5.77
N LEU A 526 10.21 10.53 4.66
CA LEU A 526 10.48 9.12 4.41
C LEU A 526 11.99 8.85 4.29
N LEU A 527 12.72 9.67 3.53
CA LEU A 527 14.17 9.61 3.42
C LEU A 527 14.84 9.80 4.78
N LEU A 528 14.40 10.79 5.53
CA LEU A 528 14.94 11.11 6.87
C LEU A 528 14.67 9.96 7.84
N ALA A 529 13.49 9.37 7.84
CA ALA A 529 13.16 8.19 8.63
C ALA A 529 14.01 6.97 8.25
N ALA A 530 14.23 6.74 6.95
CA ALA A 530 15.08 5.66 6.46
C ALA A 530 16.53 5.85 6.86
N LEU A 531 17.08 7.07 6.72
CA LEU A 531 18.44 7.40 7.13
C LEU A 531 18.64 7.26 8.64
N LEU A 532 17.68 7.77 9.44
CA LEU A 532 17.73 7.65 10.90
C LEU A 532 17.64 6.19 11.34
N SER A 533 16.78 5.38 10.71
CA SER A 533 16.68 3.95 10.98
C SER A 533 17.99 3.21 10.69
N ALA A 534 18.59 3.46 9.53
CA ALA A 534 19.87 2.88 9.15
C ALA A 534 21.00 3.30 10.12
N LEU A 535 21.06 4.58 10.48
CA LEU A 535 22.05 5.13 11.41
C LEU A 535 21.90 4.53 12.82
N PHE A 536 20.68 4.44 13.32
CA PHE A 536 20.39 3.87 14.63
C PHE A 536 20.79 2.40 14.71
N ILE A 537 20.49 1.62 13.67
CA ILE A 537 20.92 0.22 13.57
C ILE A 537 22.44 0.10 13.49
N CYS A 538 23.11 0.90 12.68
CA CYS A 538 24.58 0.89 12.61
C CYS A 538 25.23 1.23 13.97
N PHE A 539 24.60 2.14 14.74
CA PHE A 539 25.06 2.48 16.10
C PHE A 539 24.89 1.32 17.09
N LEU A 540 23.73 0.68 17.08
CA LEU A 540 23.42 -0.46 17.96
C LEU A 540 24.31 -1.68 17.69
N ILE A 541 24.53 -2.01 16.42
CA ILE A 541 25.33 -3.17 16.01
C ILE A 541 26.80 -3.01 16.42
N LYS A 542 27.29 -1.78 16.52
CA LYS A 542 28.67 -1.55 16.97
C LYS A 542 28.95 -2.04 18.40
N SER A 543 27.95 -2.05 19.26
CA SER A 543 28.06 -2.52 20.65
C SER A 543 27.86 -4.03 20.80
N LEU A 544 27.26 -4.68 19.79
CA LEU A 544 26.92 -6.10 19.78
C LEU A 544 27.85 -6.89 18.86
N GLY A 545 28.07 -8.16 19.16
CA GLY A 545 28.76 -9.07 18.22
C GLY A 545 27.92 -9.32 16.95
N PRO A 546 28.52 -9.86 15.87
CA PRO A 546 27.82 -10.00 14.59
C PRO A 546 26.57 -10.90 14.66
N ALA A 547 26.57 -11.98 15.43
CA ALA A 547 25.44 -12.89 15.53
C ALA A 547 24.24 -12.28 16.30
N PRO A 548 24.38 -11.71 17.52
CA PRO A 548 23.26 -11.06 18.19
C PRO A 548 22.79 -9.78 17.47
N ALA A 549 23.69 -9.13 16.70
CA ALA A 549 23.33 -7.98 15.90
C ALA A 549 22.32 -8.31 14.79
N LEU A 550 22.43 -9.47 14.14
CA LEU A 550 21.42 -9.93 13.18
C LEU A 550 20.05 -10.11 13.84
N GLY A 551 19.98 -10.80 14.98
CA GLY A 551 18.72 -11.03 15.67
C GLY A 551 18.05 -9.74 16.15
N VAL A 552 18.79 -8.88 16.84
CA VAL A 552 18.31 -7.57 17.32
C VAL A 552 17.97 -6.66 16.16
N GLY A 553 18.79 -6.62 15.11
CA GLY A 553 18.53 -5.82 13.91
C GLY A 553 17.26 -6.22 13.19
N THR A 554 17.00 -7.54 13.06
CA THR A 554 15.74 -8.05 12.48
C THR A 554 14.53 -7.63 13.31
N LEU A 555 14.61 -7.80 14.62
CA LEU A 555 13.54 -7.41 15.54
C LEU A 555 13.24 -5.90 15.45
N LEU A 556 14.28 -5.07 15.45
CA LEU A 556 14.10 -3.61 15.36
C LEU A 556 13.56 -3.17 14.00
N SER A 557 13.95 -3.85 12.92
CA SER A 557 13.39 -3.58 11.58
C SER A 557 11.89 -3.95 11.53
N ALA A 558 11.50 -5.05 12.15
CA ALA A 558 10.10 -5.44 12.28
C ALA A 558 9.31 -4.47 13.14
N LEU A 559 9.87 -4.02 14.27
CA LEU A 559 9.25 -3.01 15.13
C LEU A 559 9.11 -1.64 14.42
N ALA A 560 10.08 -1.25 13.61
CA ALA A 560 9.99 -0.04 12.80
C ALA A 560 8.84 -0.17 11.76
N ALA A 561 8.77 -1.29 11.05
CA ALA A 561 7.67 -1.55 10.12
C ALA A 561 6.31 -1.52 10.83
N ALA A 562 6.19 -2.15 12.00
CA ALA A 562 4.98 -2.14 12.82
C ALA A 562 4.62 -0.72 13.31
N GLY A 563 5.60 0.06 13.76
CA GLY A 563 5.39 1.44 14.22
C GLY A 563 4.90 2.37 13.10
N PHE A 564 5.48 2.30 11.90
CA PHE A 564 5.00 3.07 10.74
C PHE A 564 3.63 2.59 10.27
N SER A 565 3.36 1.28 10.32
CA SER A 565 2.05 0.72 10.00
C SER A 565 0.98 1.21 11.00
N LEU A 566 1.29 1.20 12.29
CA LEU A 566 0.39 1.72 13.33
C LEU A 566 0.17 3.23 13.19
N SER A 567 1.22 3.99 12.89
CA SER A 567 1.11 5.43 12.61
C SER A 567 0.16 5.70 11.43
N PHE A 568 0.24 4.92 10.35
CA PHE A 568 -0.69 5.03 9.22
C PHE A 568 -2.13 4.72 9.65
N ILE A 569 -2.35 3.62 10.39
CA ILE A 569 -3.68 3.23 10.85
C ILE A 569 -4.32 4.34 11.70
N LEU A 570 -3.55 5.00 12.57
CA LEU A 570 -4.05 6.02 13.50
C LEU A 570 -4.18 7.41 12.86
N SER A 571 -3.16 7.85 12.09
CA SER A 571 -3.08 9.23 11.59
C SER A 571 -3.57 9.43 10.15
N GLY A 572 -3.64 8.35 9.35
CA GLY A 572 -3.97 8.44 7.93
C GLY A 572 -2.84 8.99 7.05
N ILE A 573 -1.65 9.19 7.59
CA ILE A 573 -0.50 9.63 6.82
C ILE A 573 0.22 8.42 6.25
N TRP A 574 0.19 8.26 4.93
CA TRP A 574 0.88 7.17 4.26
C TRP A 574 2.37 7.46 4.12
N LEU A 575 3.16 6.80 4.93
CA LEU A 575 4.61 6.66 4.76
C LEU A 575 4.88 5.17 4.60
N SER A 576 5.39 4.74 3.45
CA SER A 576 5.65 3.31 3.20
C SER A 576 6.46 2.67 4.34
N PRO A 577 5.88 1.76 5.14
CA PRO A 577 6.57 1.16 6.28
C PRO A 577 7.76 0.28 5.87
N LEU A 578 7.73 -0.21 4.63
CA LEU A 578 8.75 -1.09 4.09
C LEU A 578 10.07 -0.37 3.84
N VAL A 579 10.04 0.94 3.54
CA VAL A 579 11.26 1.71 3.21
C VAL A 579 12.17 1.87 4.43
N PRO A 580 11.71 2.36 5.60
CA PRO A 580 12.55 2.43 6.79
C PRO A 580 12.98 1.05 7.29
N ALA A 581 12.13 0.02 7.18
CA ALA A 581 12.48 -1.35 7.53
C ALA A 581 13.56 -1.93 6.63
N ALA A 582 13.45 -1.75 5.31
CA ALA A 582 14.46 -2.17 4.36
C ALA A 582 15.79 -1.41 4.55
N ALA A 583 15.73 -0.11 4.83
CA ALA A 583 16.90 0.69 5.15
C ALA A 583 17.59 0.22 6.44
N ALA A 584 16.82 -0.11 7.47
CA ALA A 584 17.32 -0.71 8.70
C ALA A 584 18.01 -2.06 8.41
N TRP A 585 17.38 -2.94 7.64
CA TRP A 585 17.97 -4.20 7.19
C TRP A 585 19.25 -4.01 6.38
N ALA A 586 19.28 -3.06 5.46
CA ALA A 586 20.50 -2.70 4.72
C ALA A 586 21.62 -2.27 5.68
N GLY A 587 21.29 -1.49 6.71
CA GLY A 587 22.21 -1.13 7.79
C GLY A 587 22.78 -2.36 8.52
N VAL A 588 21.94 -3.36 8.82
CA VAL A 588 22.35 -4.62 9.42
C VAL A 588 23.34 -5.37 8.52
N LEU A 589 22.98 -5.56 7.25
CA LEU A 589 23.79 -6.30 6.28
C LEU A 589 25.15 -5.64 6.03
N VAL A 590 25.18 -4.32 5.84
CA VAL A 590 26.41 -3.56 5.65
C VAL A 590 27.32 -3.63 6.88
N SER A 591 26.75 -3.47 8.08
CA SER A 591 27.50 -3.56 9.32
C SER A 591 28.04 -4.97 9.55
N PHE A 592 27.26 -6.00 9.26
CA PHE A 592 27.67 -7.40 9.34
C PHE A 592 28.80 -7.72 8.36
N ALA A 593 28.65 -7.32 7.08
CA ALA A 593 29.70 -7.49 6.07
C ALA A 593 30.99 -6.77 6.47
N TRP A 594 30.88 -5.54 6.99
CA TRP A 594 32.02 -4.80 7.49
C TRP A 594 32.73 -5.49 8.66
N ALA A 595 31.93 -6.03 9.61
CA ALA A 595 32.48 -6.79 10.74
C ALA A 595 33.23 -8.03 10.26
N LEU A 596 32.73 -8.77 9.28
CA LEU A 596 33.39 -9.92 8.67
C LEU A 596 34.70 -9.51 7.97
N ILE A 597 34.67 -8.44 7.18
CA ILE A 597 35.87 -7.90 6.50
C ILE A 597 36.92 -7.44 7.53
N ALA A 598 36.48 -6.71 8.57
CA ALA A 598 37.36 -6.26 9.63
C ALA A 598 38.01 -7.42 10.38
N LYS A 599 37.20 -8.47 10.72
CA LYS A 599 37.69 -9.71 11.34
C LYS A 599 38.63 -10.47 10.42
N GLY A 600 38.32 -10.54 9.14
CA GLY A 600 39.17 -11.16 8.12
C GLY A 600 40.52 -10.43 7.95
N ARG A 601 40.48 -9.08 7.88
CA ARG A 601 41.73 -8.26 7.83
C ARG A 601 42.56 -8.39 9.09
N TYR A 602 41.93 -8.41 10.26
CA TYR A 602 42.63 -8.66 11.54
C TYR A 602 43.28 -10.02 11.54
N ALA A 603 42.53 -11.07 11.21
CA ALA A 603 43.05 -12.43 11.15
C ALA A 603 44.23 -12.56 10.15
N ARG A 604 44.13 -11.94 8.97
CA ARG A 604 45.19 -11.92 7.96
C ARG A 604 46.45 -11.21 8.49
N ARG A 605 46.30 -10.05 9.08
CA ARG A 605 47.44 -9.31 9.67
C ARG A 605 48.12 -10.14 10.78
N PHE A 606 47.33 -10.77 11.65
CA PHE A 606 47.85 -11.57 12.74
C PHE A 606 48.56 -12.85 12.23
N ARG A 607 48.02 -13.52 11.21
CA ARG A 607 48.70 -14.67 10.56
C ARG A 607 50.01 -14.26 9.91
N LEU A 608 50.06 -13.13 9.26
CA LEU A 608 51.31 -12.65 8.64
C LEU A 608 52.36 -12.30 9.69
N ALA A 609 51.97 -11.69 10.81
CA ALA A 609 52.92 -11.25 11.86
C ALA A 609 53.43 -12.42 12.73
N PHE A 610 52.55 -13.37 13.08
CA PHE A 610 52.92 -14.41 14.06
C PHE A 610 52.89 -15.85 13.52
N GLY A 611 52.35 -16.05 12.31
CA GLY A 611 52.22 -17.40 11.71
C GLY A 611 53.55 -18.16 11.60
N PRO A 612 54.67 -17.51 11.26
CA PRO A 612 55.97 -18.16 11.24
C PRO A 612 56.48 -18.60 12.61
N PHE A 613 56.04 -17.95 13.67
CA PHE A 613 56.62 -18.08 15.00
C PHE A 613 55.82 -18.99 15.95
N VAL A 614 54.52 -19.19 15.71
CA VAL A 614 53.59 -19.86 16.65
C VAL A 614 52.86 -21.02 15.99
N SER A 615 52.47 -22.01 16.76
CA SER A 615 51.71 -23.15 16.27
C SER A 615 50.32 -22.74 15.71
N ARG A 616 49.81 -23.46 14.71
CA ARG A 616 48.54 -23.14 14.09
C ARG A 616 47.34 -23.16 15.07
N PRO A 617 47.24 -24.11 16.04
CA PRO A 617 46.21 -24.11 17.05
C PRO A 617 46.24 -22.86 17.94
N CYS A 618 47.46 -22.54 18.44
CA CYS A 618 47.66 -21.33 19.26
C CYS A 618 47.29 -20.05 18.49
N LEU A 619 47.70 -19.93 17.22
CA LEU A 619 47.34 -18.81 16.37
C LEU A 619 45.87 -18.67 16.17
N ARG A 620 45.11 -19.78 15.95
CA ARG A 620 43.65 -19.74 15.87
C ARG A 620 42.99 -19.30 17.15
N ALA A 621 43.42 -19.80 18.31
CA ALA A 621 42.90 -19.42 19.62
C ALA A 621 43.11 -17.90 19.90
N VAL A 622 44.28 -17.37 19.59
CA VAL A 622 44.58 -15.94 19.77
C VAL A 622 43.73 -15.07 18.83
N ILE A 623 43.55 -15.47 17.57
CA ILE A 623 42.67 -14.79 16.63
C ILE A 623 41.19 -14.82 17.12
N HIS A 624 40.72 -15.96 17.63
CA HIS A 624 39.38 -16.06 18.20
C HIS A 624 39.19 -15.20 19.45
N ALA A 625 40.20 -15.08 20.29
CA ALA A 625 40.16 -14.23 21.47
C ALA A 625 40.11 -12.70 21.14
N GLY A 626 40.34 -12.32 19.88
CA GLY A 626 40.18 -10.94 19.40
C GLY A 626 41.10 -9.91 20.05
N ARG A 627 42.21 -10.34 20.66
CA ARG A 627 43.14 -9.44 21.36
C ARG A 627 43.95 -8.58 20.36
N PRO A 628 44.18 -7.30 20.66
CA PRO A 628 45.00 -6.48 19.80
C PRO A 628 46.43 -7.02 19.69
N LEU A 629 47.08 -6.71 18.58
CA LEU A 629 48.53 -7.00 18.44
C LEU A 629 49.27 -6.47 19.65
N PRO A 630 50.15 -7.24 20.29
CA PRO A 630 50.92 -6.77 21.42
C PRO A 630 51.83 -5.63 20.97
N SER A 631 51.55 -4.43 21.46
CA SER A 631 52.31 -3.22 21.17
C SER A 631 53.36 -2.91 22.26
N GLN A 632 53.41 -3.71 23.31
CA GLN A 632 54.28 -3.51 24.46
C GLN A 632 55.01 -4.82 24.79
N SER A 633 56.23 -4.68 25.38
CA SER A 633 56.98 -5.81 25.89
C SER A 633 56.29 -6.42 27.12
N VAL A 634 56.21 -7.76 27.14
CA VAL A 634 55.57 -8.51 28.24
C VAL A 634 56.66 -9.43 28.86
N THR A 635 56.88 -9.26 30.16
CA THR A 635 57.82 -10.11 30.89
C THR A 635 57.08 -11.28 31.54
N VAL A 636 57.47 -12.49 31.22
CA VAL A 636 56.90 -13.73 31.80
C VAL A 636 58.03 -14.74 32.11
N ARG A 637 57.79 -15.63 33.04
CA ARG A 637 58.67 -16.79 33.26
C ARG A 637 58.32 -17.86 32.22
N THR A 638 59.34 -18.38 31.53
CA THR A 638 59.18 -19.33 30.42
C THR A 638 60.40 -20.29 30.39
N ALA A 639 60.19 -21.47 29.89
CA ALA A 639 61.33 -22.37 29.57
C ALA A 639 61.81 -22.05 28.14
N VAL A 640 63.10 -21.89 28.03
CA VAL A 640 63.77 -21.57 26.77
C VAL A 640 64.60 -22.78 26.34
N ALA A 641 64.45 -23.19 25.09
CA ALA A 641 65.33 -24.18 24.47
C ALA A 641 66.09 -23.47 23.32
N ALA A 642 67.40 -23.66 23.32
CA ALA A 642 68.22 -23.29 22.18
C ALA A 642 68.76 -24.59 21.53
N VAL A 643 68.72 -24.61 20.22
CA VAL A 643 69.13 -25.79 19.43
C VAL A 643 70.17 -25.35 18.43
N LYS A 644 71.30 -26.04 18.46
CA LYS A 644 72.39 -25.82 17.53
C LYS A 644 72.55 -27.08 16.66
N ASN A 645 72.76 -26.92 15.37
CA ASN A 645 73.15 -28.03 14.52
C ASN A 645 74.72 -28.08 14.41
N ALA A 646 75.33 -29.22 14.91
CA ALA A 646 76.77 -29.40 14.94
C ALA A 646 77.43 -29.56 13.55
N ASP A 647 76.60 -30.01 12.56
CA ASP A 647 77.11 -30.18 11.17
C ASP A 647 77.29 -28.84 10.44
N LEU A 648 76.74 -27.80 10.98
CA LEU A 648 76.89 -26.44 10.41
C LEU A 648 78.08 -25.74 11.03
N SER A 649 79.32 -26.25 10.77
CA SER A 649 80.46 -25.84 11.55
C SER A 649 81.32 -24.71 10.95
N ASN A 650 81.34 -24.49 9.68
CA ASN A 650 82.27 -23.51 9.09
C ASN A 650 81.67 -22.66 7.94
N PRO A 651 81.22 -21.46 8.27
CA PRO A 651 80.59 -20.57 7.28
C PRO A 651 81.58 -19.98 6.28
N TRP A 652 82.83 -20.02 6.59
CA TRP A 652 83.81 -19.34 5.83
C TRP A 652 84.36 -20.10 4.62
N GLU A 653 84.30 -21.48 4.64
CA GLU A 653 84.78 -22.32 3.56
C GLU A 653 83.81 -22.37 2.34
N SER A 654 82.54 -22.31 2.55
CA SER A 654 81.55 -22.33 1.46
C SER A 654 80.26 -21.60 1.83
N PRO A 655 80.18 -20.29 1.69
CA PRO A 655 79.05 -19.47 2.20
C PRO A 655 77.72 -19.81 1.54
N GLY A 656 77.65 -20.17 0.25
CA GLY A 656 76.39 -20.47 -0.45
C GLY A 656 75.73 -21.80 0.01
N PRO A 657 76.47 -22.93 0.02
CA PRO A 657 76.04 -24.19 0.59
C PRO A 657 75.63 -24.11 2.07
N PHE A 658 76.50 -23.35 2.87
CA PHE A 658 76.15 -23.08 4.28
C PHE A 658 74.84 -22.40 4.47
N ALA A 659 74.58 -21.34 3.72
CA ALA A 659 73.32 -20.62 3.81
C ALA A 659 72.11 -21.52 3.48
N LYS A 660 72.20 -22.37 2.45
CA LYS A 660 71.17 -23.34 2.13
C LYS A 660 70.92 -24.34 3.27
N ALA A 661 72.03 -24.88 3.85
CA ALA A 661 71.94 -25.83 4.95
C ALA A 661 71.30 -25.19 6.21
N VAL A 662 71.65 -23.92 6.51
CA VAL A 662 71.05 -23.14 7.59
C VAL A 662 69.55 -22.94 7.38
N LEU A 663 69.10 -22.59 6.17
CA LEU A 663 67.67 -22.46 5.86
C LEU A 663 66.89 -23.77 6.04
N VAL A 664 67.43 -24.89 5.54
CA VAL A 664 66.83 -26.21 5.72
C VAL A 664 66.76 -26.62 7.21
N PHE A 665 67.84 -26.35 7.98
CA PHE A 665 67.80 -26.58 9.41
C PHE A 665 66.77 -25.72 10.13
N HIS A 666 66.71 -24.42 9.84
CA HIS A 666 65.74 -23.51 10.47
C HIS A 666 64.30 -23.93 10.14
N GLU A 667 64.03 -24.27 8.89
CA GLU A 667 62.70 -24.64 8.48
C GLU A 667 62.26 -25.96 9.18
N LYS A 668 63.14 -26.94 9.20
CA LYS A 668 62.87 -28.26 9.82
C LYS A 668 62.72 -28.13 11.34
N ALA A 669 63.65 -27.41 12.00
CA ALA A 669 63.64 -27.21 13.43
C ALA A 669 62.39 -26.38 13.84
N ALA A 670 62.09 -25.31 13.10
CA ALA A 670 60.90 -24.52 13.33
C ALA A 670 59.57 -25.34 13.21
N ASP A 671 59.47 -26.24 12.22
CA ASP A 671 58.32 -27.07 12.05
C ASP A 671 58.14 -28.07 13.21
N LEU A 672 59.21 -28.73 13.61
CA LEU A 672 59.20 -29.66 14.73
C LEU A 672 58.83 -29.01 16.05
N PHE A 673 59.39 -27.88 16.36
CA PHE A 673 59.08 -27.16 17.60
C PHE A 673 57.69 -26.50 17.60
N ARG A 674 57.20 -26.04 16.44
CA ARG A 674 55.81 -25.56 16.32
C ARG A 674 54.80 -26.69 16.54
N LYS A 675 55.10 -27.90 16.01
CA LYS A 675 54.26 -29.10 16.26
C LYS A 675 54.30 -29.49 17.75
N ALA A 676 55.43 -29.33 18.42
CA ALA A 676 55.55 -29.52 19.86
C ALA A 676 54.90 -28.41 20.72
N GLY A 677 54.30 -27.36 20.08
CA GLY A 677 53.64 -26.25 20.76
C GLY A 677 54.56 -25.12 21.24
N ALA A 678 55.79 -25.09 20.85
CA ALA A 678 56.73 -24.02 21.20
C ALA A 678 56.58 -22.80 20.33
N THR A 679 56.98 -21.65 20.87
CA THR A 679 57.08 -20.37 20.15
C THR A 679 58.49 -20.10 19.74
N ILE A 680 58.73 -19.86 18.44
CA ILE A 680 60.03 -19.49 17.92
C ILE A 680 60.33 -18.04 18.26
N THR A 681 61.49 -17.79 18.83
CA THR A 681 61.90 -16.42 19.31
C THR A 681 63.20 -15.95 18.79
N GLY A 682 63.92 -16.78 18.08
CA GLY A 682 65.20 -16.39 17.44
C GLY A 682 65.66 -17.39 16.41
N LEU A 683 66.19 -16.89 15.31
CA LEU A 683 66.79 -17.62 14.21
C LEU A 683 68.14 -16.95 13.92
N GLU A 684 69.20 -17.55 14.31
CA GLU A 684 70.57 -16.95 14.24
C GLU A 684 71.61 -17.95 13.73
N GLY A 685 71.98 -17.85 12.50
CA GLY A 685 73.03 -18.71 11.94
C GLY A 685 72.76 -20.21 12.12
N ASP A 686 73.62 -20.92 12.82
CA ASP A 686 73.52 -22.36 13.11
C ASP A 686 72.58 -22.71 14.30
N MET A 687 71.83 -21.71 14.82
CA MET A 687 71.05 -21.83 16.06
C MET A 687 69.63 -21.34 15.93
N ILE A 688 68.70 -22.08 16.55
CA ILE A 688 67.30 -21.65 16.73
C ILE A 688 66.96 -21.56 18.22
N THR A 689 66.23 -20.51 18.60
CA THR A 689 65.80 -20.33 19.99
C THR A 689 64.29 -20.41 20.03
N VAL A 690 63.74 -21.20 20.94
CA VAL A 690 62.30 -21.42 21.14
C VAL A 690 61.95 -21.31 22.60
N CYS A 691 60.69 -20.88 22.82
CA CYS A 691 60.16 -20.72 24.19
C CYS A 691 58.90 -21.51 24.36
N PHE A 692 58.71 -22.08 25.56
CA PHE A 692 57.50 -22.79 25.99
C PHE A 692 56.78 -21.94 27.02
N SER A 693 55.42 -21.84 26.88
CA SER A 693 54.59 -20.94 27.72
C SER A 693 54.81 -19.44 27.44
N SER A 694 54.98 -19.08 26.17
CA SER A 694 55.02 -17.68 25.75
C SER A 694 53.66 -16.99 26.05
N PRO A 695 53.62 -15.65 26.08
CA PRO A 695 52.36 -14.93 26.27
C PRO A 695 51.25 -15.33 25.29
N LEU A 696 51.58 -15.67 24.04
CA LEU A 696 50.61 -16.13 23.03
C LEU A 696 50.10 -17.54 23.33
N GLU A 697 50.94 -18.48 23.82
CA GLU A 697 50.56 -19.82 24.20
C GLU A 697 49.64 -19.84 25.43
N ARG A 698 49.84 -18.92 26.37
CA ARG A 698 49.02 -18.81 27.57
C ARG A 698 47.56 -18.45 27.23
N VAL A 699 47.32 -17.70 26.17
CA VAL A 699 45.98 -17.44 25.65
C VAL A 699 45.35 -18.75 25.11
N PHE A 700 46.17 -19.64 24.54
CA PHE A 700 45.69 -20.94 24.04
C PHE A 700 45.35 -21.92 25.15
N LEU A 701 46.12 -21.94 26.22
CA LEU A 701 45.98 -22.92 27.32
C LEU A 701 44.84 -22.59 28.33
N GLY A 702 43.98 -21.67 28.04
CA GLY A 702 42.72 -21.48 28.78
C GLY A 702 42.71 -20.40 29.85
N GLY A 703 43.69 -19.55 29.87
CA GLY A 703 43.66 -18.37 30.73
C GLY A 703 42.64 -17.31 30.23
N ARG A 704 41.38 -17.40 30.66
CA ARG A 704 40.38 -16.34 30.43
C ARG A 704 40.69 -15.06 31.14
N ASP A 705 41.56 -15.10 32.14
CA ASP A 705 41.79 -14.00 33.04
C ASP A 705 43.22 -13.65 33.19
N ARG A 706 43.39 -12.36 33.00
CA ARG A 706 44.45 -11.52 33.58
C ARG A 706 45.82 -12.14 33.52
N VAL A 707 46.74 -11.49 32.86
CA VAL A 707 48.12 -11.58 33.19
C VAL A 707 48.22 -11.20 34.68
N THR A 708 47.85 -12.15 35.53
CA THR A 708 48.19 -12.04 36.95
C THR A 708 49.68 -11.98 36.98
N PRO A 709 50.28 -11.01 37.69
CA PRO A 709 51.70 -11.08 38.03
C PRO A 709 51.88 -12.47 38.67
N PHE A 710 52.70 -13.27 38.03
CA PHE A 710 52.98 -14.65 38.48
C PHE A 710 53.52 -14.55 39.89
N GLU A 711 52.70 -14.98 40.86
CA GLU A 711 53.21 -15.37 42.17
C GLU A 711 54.27 -16.45 41.94
N ASP A 712 55.33 -16.38 42.67
CA ASP A 712 56.50 -17.25 42.62
C ASP A 712 56.20 -18.70 43.05
N ASN A 713 55.17 -19.30 42.43
CA ASN A 713 54.78 -20.65 42.73
C ASN A 713 55.62 -21.62 41.87
N ILE A 714 56.49 -22.36 42.49
CA ILE A 714 57.42 -23.36 41.88
C ILE A 714 56.66 -24.34 41.00
N HIS A 715 55.44 -24.76 41.43
CA HIS A 715 54.62 -25.68 40.63
C HIS A 715 54.14 -25.12 39.29
N ALA A 716 53.97 -23.81 39.16
CA ALA A 716 53.62 -23.18 37.90
C ALA A 716 54.79 -23.17 36.87
N LEU A 717 56.02 -23.35 37.32
CA LEU A 717 57.19 -23.40 36.48
C LEU A 717 57.49 -24.84 36.00
N ALA A 718 57.01 -25.86 36.68
CA ALA A 718 57.22 -27.27 36.30
C ALA A 718 56.57 -27.57 34.92
N VAL A 719 55.41 -27.00 34.62
CA VAL A 719 54.68 -27.23 33.33
C VAL A 719 55.48 -26.78 32.13
N PRO A 720 55.97 -25.53 32.04
CA PRO A 720 56.81 -25.09 30.91
C PRO A 720 58.12 -25.85 30.82
N ALA A 721 58.73 -26.19 31.97
CA ALA A 721 59.97 -26.96 32.03
C ALA A 721 59.76 -28.39 31.49
N MET A 722 58.74 -29.06 31.96
CA MET A 722 58.39 -30.43 31.52
C MET A 722 58.09 -30.44 30.03
N ARG A 723 57.24 -29.55 29.52
CA ARG A 723 56.93 -29.44 28.07
C ARG A 723 58.19 -29.20 27.23
N ALA A 724 59.12 -28.39 27.73
CA ALA A 724 60.37 -28.16 27.03
C ALA A 724 61.27 -29.41 26.99
N VAL A 725 61.41 -30.12 28.13
CA VAL A 725 62.16 -31.39 28.24
C VAL A 725 61.58 -32.46 27.38
N ASP A 726 60.23 -32.65 27.45
CA ASP A 726 59.56 -33.69 26.65
C ASP A 726 59.68 -33.43 25.16
N ALA A 727 59.44 -32.20 24.72
CA ALA A 727 59.56 -31.80 23.31
C ALA A 727 61.01 -31.99 22.79
N VAL A 728 61.96 -31.55 23.53
CA VAL A 728 63.36 -31.68 23.18
C VAL A 728 63.81 -33.15 23.17
N SER A 729 63.37 -33.92 24.17
CA SER A 729 63.70 -35.36 24.25
C SER A 729 63.13 -36.15 23.07
N GLU A 730 61.87 -35.85 22.66
CA GLU A 730 61.22 -36.44 21.49
C GLU A 730 61.98 -36.09 20.18
N ILE A 731 62.29 -34.79 19.99
CA ILE A 731 63.01 -34.34 18.82
C ILE A 731 64.42 -34.98 18.79
N ALA A 732 65.08 -35.06 19.94
CA ALA A 732 66.42 -35.67 20.05
C ALA A 732 66.47 -37.14 19.70
N LYS A 733 65.36 -37.92 19.85
CA LYS A 733 65.30 -39.32 19.48
C LYS A 733 65.30 -39.56 17.96
N ARG A 734 64.98 -38.50 17.18
CA ARG A 734 64.83 -38.61 15.74
C ARG A 734 66.20 -38.82 15.06
N PRO A 735 66.40 -39.76 14.18
CA PRO A 735 67.65 -40.03 13.50
C PRO A 735 68.12 -38.81 12.66
N GLU A 736 67.16 -38.12 12.06
CA GLU A 736 67.39 -36.88 11.24
C GLU A 736 67.83 -35.64 12.02
N CYS A 737 67.79 -35.70 13.36
CA CYS A 737 68.24 -34.68 14.26
C CYS A 737 69.48 -35.15 15.09
N ALA A 738 70.22 -36.16 14.60
CA ALA A 738 71.32 -36.77 15.33
C ALA A 738 72.44 -35.78 15.70
N SER A 739 72.72 -34.80 14.83
CA SER A 739 73.70 -33.74 15.03
C SER A 739 73.23 -32.53 15.84
N TRP A 740 71.99 -32.54 16.28
CA TRP A 740 71.44 -31.42 17.01
C TRP A 740 71.81 -31.47 18.49
N GLN A 741 72.21 -30.29 19.00
CA GLN A 741 72.60 -30.03 20.37
C GLN A 741 71.62 -29.10 21.03
N PHE A 742 71.11 -29.45 22.18
CA PHE A 742 70.07 -28.74 22.88
C PHE A 742 70.55 -28.18 24.22
N GLY A 743 70.17 -26.93 24.46
CA GLY A 743 70.37 -26.28 25.74
C GLY A 743 69.07 -25.70 26.28
N LEU A 744 68.75 -26.02 27.52
CA LEU A 744 67.49 -25.57 28.14
C LEU A 744 67.76 -24.78 29.41
N ASP A 745 67.05 -23.67 29.55
CA ASP A 745 67.03 -22.86 30.78
C ASP A 745 65.62 -22.37 31.10
N LEU A 746 65.37 -22.01 32.34
CA LEU A 746 64.06 -21.55 32.86
C LEU A 746 64.23 -20.25 33.60
N GLY A 747 63.40 -19.24 33.28
CA GLY A 747 63.46 -17.96 33.97
C GLY A 747 62.61 -16.85 33.32
N LYS A 748 62.87 -15.63 33.77
CA LYS A 748 62.10 -14.43 33.29
C LYS A 748 62.64 -14.02 31.94
N CYS A 749 61.71 -13.98 30.92
CA CYS A 749 61.98 -13.50 29.58
C CYS A 749 61.02 -12.38 29.23
N THR A 750 61.47 -11.35 28.56
CA THR A 750 60.66 -10.24 28.04
C THR A 750 60.45 -10.50 26.58
N PHE A 751 59.18 -10.68 26.23
CA PHE A 751 58.69 -10.88 24.83
C PHE A 751 58.30 -9.55 24.25
N ALA A 752 58.73 -9.30 23.04
CA ALA A 752 58.35 -8.13 22.26
C ALA A 752 58.13 -8.50 20.80
N TRP A 753 57.38 -7.65 20.11
CA TRP A 753 57.16 -7.77 18.68
C TRP A 753 57.41 -6.45 17.98
N THR A 754 58.14 -6.52 16.88
CA THR A 754 58.29 -5.35 15.97
C THR A 754 58.06 -5.84 14.52
N PRO A 755 57.63 -4.95 13.62
CA PRO A 755 57.47 -5.28 12.21
C PRO A 755 58.81 -5.69 11.54
N VAL A 756 59.94 -5.23 12.05
CA VAL A 756 61.28 -5.47 11.49
C VAL A 756 61.89 -6.75 12.02
N SER A 757 61.87 -6.95 13.34
CA SER A 757 62.57 -8.07 14.00
C SER A 757 61.63 -9.26 14.30
N GLY A 758 60.34 -9.17 13.99
CA GLY A 758 59.35 -10.21 14.28
C GLY A 758 59.10 -10.36 15.79
N TYR A 759 58.76 -11.56 16.22
CA TYR A 759 58.46 -11.89 17.61
C TYR A 759 59.72 -12.48 18.27
N PHE A 760 60.20 -11.84 19.29
CA PHE A 760 61.46 -12.23 19.93
C PHE A 760 61.36 -12.18 21.45
N ALA A 761 62.25 -12.92 22.10
CA ALA A 761 62.40 -12.95 23.54
C ALA A 761 63.78 -12.53 23.96
N LEU A 762 63.88 -11.71 25.01
CA LEU A 762 65.11 -11.21 25.63
C LEU A 762 65.13 -11.63 27.11
N GLY A 763 66.27 -12.01 27.58
CA GLY A 763 66.48 -12.35 28.99
C GLY A 763 67.65 -13.28 29.21
N ILE A 764 68.10 -13.35 30.47
CA ILE A 764 69.18 -14.25 30.87
C ILE A 764 68.94 -15.68 30.42
N PRO A 765 67.75 -16.28 30.57
CA PRO A 765 67.48 -17.66 30.15
C PRO A 765 67.75 -17.88 28.67
N VAL A 766 67.49 -16.89 27.82
CA VAL A 766 67.77 -17.01 26.37
C VAL A 766 69.25 -17.17 26.12
N GLN A 767 70.05 -16.33 26.77
CA GLN A 767 71.53 -16.40 26.62
C GLN A 767 72.08 -17.68 27.21
N ARG A 768 71.62 -18.08 28.40
CA ARG A 768 72.02 -19.31 29.04
C ARG A 768 71.66 -20.57 28.22
N ALA A 769 70.44 -20.67 27.70
CA ALA A 769 70.01 -21.79 26.85
C ALA A 769 70.92 -21.90 25.61
N ARG A 770 71.29 -20.76 24.99
CA ARG A 770 72.26 -20.71 23.86
C ARG A 770 73.64 -21.16 24.24
N LEU A 771 74.13 -20.74 25.40
CA LEU A 771 75.43 -21.16 25.88
C LEU A 771 75.46 -22.67 26.20
N LEU A 772 74.42 -23.18 26.87
CA LEU A 772 74.25 -24.60 27.17
C LEU A 772 74.20 -25.46 25.91
N SER A 773 73.54 -25.02 24.84
CA SER A 773 73.54 -25.77 23.59
C SER A 773 74.92 -25.82 22.92
N ARG A 774 75.69 -24.78 23.04
CA ARG A 774 77.11 -24.82 22.55
C ARG A 774 78.01 -25.70 23.42
N MET A 775 77.77 -25.81 24.73
CA MET A 775 78.48 -26.65 25.65
C MET A 775 78.14 -28.14 25.47
N ALA A 776 76.91 -28.46 24.99
CA ALA A 776 76.46 -29.79 24.79
C ALA A 776 77.47 -30.63 23.97
N GLY A 777 78.03 -30.07 22.90
CA GLY A 777 79.06 -30.67 22.09
C GLY A 777 80.38 -30.96 22.85
N ARG A 778 80.82 -30.01 23.70
CA ARG A 778 82.09 -30.16 24.48
C ARG A 778 81.98 -31.27 25.52
N TYR A 779 80.82 -31.51 26.11
CA TYR A 779 80.62 -32.53 27.13
C TYR A 779 80.03 -33.85 26.56
N LYS A 780 79.97 -34.00 25.24
CA LYS A 780 79.40 -35.16 24.55
C LYS A 780 77.98 -35.48 25.04
N ALA A 781 77.28 -34.46 25.53
CA ALA A 781 75.87 -34.55 25.95
C ALA A 781 75.01 -33.94 24.86
N ARG A 782 73.92 -34.62 24.45
CA ARG A 782 73.04 -34.14 23.43
C ARG A 782 72.08 -33.06 23.90
N VAL A 783 71.64 -33.19 25.15
CA VAL A 783 70.75 -32.28 25.82
C VAL A 783 71.37 -31.83 27.14
N VAL A 784 71.52 -30.52 27.31
CA VAL A 784 72.07 -29.92 28.54
C VAL A 784 71.03 -28.98 29.14
N ILE A 785 70.78 -29.13 30.41
CA ILE A 785 69.80 -28.33 31.17
C ILE A 785 70.49 -27.51 32.26
N SER A 786 69.89 -26.38 32.64
CA SER A 786 70.31 -25.57 33.75
C SER A 786 69.85 -26.12 35.09
N SER A 787 70.41 -25.61 36.19
CA SER A 787 69.94 -25.88 37.54
C SER A 787 68.50 -25.49 37.73
N ALA A 788 68.05 -24.39 37.14
CA ALA A 788 66.64 -23.94 37.24
C ALA A 788 65.61 -24.94 36.63
N ILE A 789 65.98 -25.68 35.55
CA ILE A 789 65.16 -26.74 35.02
C ILE A 789 65.21 -27.96 35.98
N ASN A 790 66.39 -28.32 36.51
CA ASN A 790 66.53 -29.41 37.43
C ASN A 790 65.75 -29.20 38.77
N GLU A 791 65.76 -27.99 39.28
CA GLU A 791 65.00 -27.59 40.45
C GLU A 791 63.49 -27.62 40.22
N ALA A 792 63.05 -27.26 39.01
CA ALA A 792 61.63 -27.32 38.63
C ALA A 792 61.18 -28.75 38.38
N LEU A 793 62.02 -29.70 38.04
CA LEU A 793 61.75 -31.10 37.74
C LEU A 793 62.72 -32.01 38.52
N PRO A 794 62.53 -32.15 39.83
CA PRO A 794 63.51 -32.89 40.71
C PRO A 794 63.54 -34.40 40.37
N ASP A 795 62.54 -34.96 39.83
CA ASP A 795 62.43 -36.42 39.46
C ASP A 795 63.13 -36.69 38.12
N LEU A 796 63.75 -35.74 37.48
CA LEU A 796 64.41 -35.90 36.20
C LEU A 796 65.77 -36.57 36.37
N ALA A 797 65.99 -37.73 35.78
CA ALA A 797 67.27 -38.44 35.82
C ALA A 797 68.32 -37.60 35.01
N VAL A 798 69.23 -36.97 35.70
CA VAL A 798 70.23 -36.08 35.09
C VAL A 798 71.64 -36.37 35.69
N LYS A 799 72.70 -36.19 34.90
CA LYS A 799 74.07 -36.20 35.34
C LYS A 799 74.70 -34.84 35.38
N LYS A 800 75.22 -34.43 36.56
CA LYS A 800 75.91 -33.11 36.66
C LYS A 800 77.18 -33.15 35.78
N LEU A 801 77.29 -32.20 34.90
CA LEU A 801 78.38 -32.06 33.93
C LEU A 801 79.44 -31.03 34.38
N GLY A 802 79.01 -30.00 35.12
CA GLY A 802 79.87 -28.95 35.59
C GLY A 802 79.23 -27.75 36.17
N THR A 803 79.96 -26.69 36.42
CA THR A 803 79.45 -25.37 36.84
C THR A 803 79.90 -24.34 35.86
N LEU A 804 78.99 -23.44 35.49
CA LEU A 804 79.31 -22.36 34.57
C LEU A 804 79.35 -21.03 35.34
N ASN A 805 80.46 -20.29 35.23
CA ASN A 805 80.57 -18.94 35.77
C ASN A 805 79.94 -17.98 34.74
N ASP A 806 78.75 -17.48 35.01
CA ASP A 806 77.93 -16.65 34.11
C ASP A 806 78.18 -15.13 34.37
N GLY A 807 79.14 -14.81 35.16
CA GLY A 807 79.44 -13.43 35.52
C GLY A 807 78.51 -12.80 36.54
N SER A 808 77.49 -13.57 37.05
CA SER A 808 76.57 -13.12 38.10
C SER A 808 77.32 -13.21 39.49
N LYS A 809 77.01 -12.26 40.38
CA LYS A 809 77.59 -12.14 41.74
C LYS A 809 77.20 -13.37 42.65
N SER A 810 76.48 -14.34 42.19
CA SER A 810 75.89 -15.38 43.01
C SER A 810 76.49 -16.76 42.86
N GLY A 811 77.72 -16.91 42.37
CA GLY A 811 78.35 -18.20 42.23
C GLY A 811 77.94 -18.94 40.92
N GLY A 812 78.77 -19.85 40.44
CA GLY A 812 78.61 -20.53 39.18
C GLY A 812 77.31 -21.37 39.11
N MET A 813 76.53 -21.27 37.98
CA MET A 813 75.36 -22.08 37.69
C MET A 813 75.76 -23.54 37.38
N ALA A 814 75.25 -24.49 38.13
CA ALA A 814 75.38 -25.92 37.80
C ALA A 814 74.55 -26.26 36.54
N PHE A 815 75.11 -27.13 35.67
CA PHE A 815 74.43 -27.64 34.50
C PHE A 815 74.51 -29.13 34.41
N TYR A 816 73.50 -29.76 33.81
CA TYR A 816 73.29 -31.21 33.82
C TYR A 816 72.98 -31.71 32.41
N GLY A 817 73.48 -32.92 32.16
CA GLY A 817 73.17 -33.64 30.90
C GLY A 817 72.06 -34.64 31.09
N LEU A 818 71.12 -34.65 30.13
CA LEU A 818 70.07 -35.60 30.04
C LEU A 818 70.62 -36.84 29.29
N PRO A 819 70.44 -38.05 29.83
CA PRO A 819 70.83 -39.32 29.15
C PRO A 819 69.87 -39.54 27.97
N THR A 820 70.44 -39.68 26.77
CA THR A 820 69.74 -39.84 25.51
C THR A 820 69.13 -41.25 25.32
N GLY A 821 68.59 -41.88 26.38
CA GLY A 821 68.14 -43.22 26.37
C GLY A 821 67.01 -43.60 27.32
N ILE A 822 66.38 -42.61 28.03
CA ILE A 822 65.34 -42.94 28.99
C ILE A 822 64.01 -42.68 28.32
N SER A 823 63.32 -43.78 27.89
CA SER A 823 61.84 -43.75 27.77
C SER A 823 61.28 -43.76 29.19
N ARG A 824 60.39 -42.83 29.50
CA ARG A 824 59.52 -43.00 30.64
C ARG A 824 58.66 -44.21 30.53
#